data_f57c1b48df8e2f8d882e631d301e44b0
#
_entry.id   f57c1b48df8e2f8d882e631d301e44b0
#
_cell.length_a   1.000
_cell.length_b   1.000
_cell.length_c   1.000
_cell.angle_alpha   90.00
_cell.angle_beta   90.00
_cell.angle_gamma   90.00
#
_symmetry.space_group_name_H-M   'P 1'
#
loop_
_entity.id
_entity.type
_entity.pdbx_description
1 polymer ?
#
loop_
_entity_poly.entity_id
_entity_poly.type
_entity_poly.pdbx_seq_one_letter_code
_entity_poly.pdbx_strand_id
1 'polypeptide(L)'
;MVLTMTHHFNHKGLSLSQNEQKIKKNYMKHFKAYLLCLGLALITVSCSQDDFGNGDSDSEELVEMSFIAGSSQPVTRTVLGSDGATVTWQANDKIGIGYGKQPKNCPFTTPTAGSDVRFWGQAHNQPNPYFMMYPYQQDAKISANNNTQAIYQYNFPKDQNAIAGTFDPKANVSVGIIPQRGKPFIAYNVGGLLRFTIKGTSNVKQVKLLAIGQENLAGNLKSTITFANDGKISAAKNEFTTASPVVNLKAESGNLEENKAYYIALPEQKLSQGLTLVFIMQDGKAILKKVKQEINIQRAKVYDLGEMALDASKAKAFILKNQGLIEAVAAKVVGGLTTTADGHLDIYAADNLEKILSYKGMLEVNNKDNFTSIDELQYYRNINGLNLQGNKNLAGELDFNKYPQITNRIILSGSPLVTKVNITGLDKIAELQAHHLDGLKEVVTGNNTKLMALGLYENKSLESVDASNMPALTTLKTYSSSNIKTINTTNSPNLKEVNATSNSSLTAIIGLNGNRNLEVLNAFQAKIESYDFSLQTKLRVINLTSSAAKEIKGLDKVGASLVELVIPNSQITSIDISQNPNLTKLDVNQLKGMTSLDVSHNKKLKYLKTSFTPLTSLDLSNNTNLTELNVTHNKLSSLDIRHMTNLAKFYAGSQSPNGFLANITVTMTTAQKAKLEQVKPFLESANDNRANYDDTNSWVKVVVAQ
;
A
#
# COMPACT_ATOMS: atom_id res chain seq x y z
N MET A 1 -24.14 24.64 -4.33
CA MET A 1 -23.04 25.63 -4.36
C MET A 1 -23.45 27.01 -4.92
N VAL A 2 -24.38 27.12 -5.84
CA VAL A 2 -24.86 28.42 -6.36
C VAL A 2 -25.94 29.06 -5.48
N LEU A 3 -26.76 28.29 -4.77
CA LEU A 3 -27.78 28.82 -3.85
C LEU A 3 -27.21 29.33 -2.51
N THR A 4 -26.05 28.86 -2.09
CA THR A 4 -25.39 29.31 -0.86
C THR A 4 -24.60 30.60 -1.04
N MET A 5 -24.23 30.96 -2.26
CA MET A 5 -23.55 32.25 -2.53
C MET A 5 -24.50 33.45 -2.65
N THR A 6 -25.78 33.24 -2.98
CA THR A 6 -26.78 34.33 -3.06
C THR A 6 -27.27 34.84 -1.71
N HIS A 7 -27.18 34.04 -0.64
CA HIS A 7 -27.62 34.45 0.70
C HIS A 7 -26.57 35.28 1.49
N HIS A 8 -25.29 35.25 1.07
CA HIS A 8 -24.21 35.93 1.80
C HIS A 8 -23.94 37.34 1.30
N PHE A 9 -24.47 37.76 0.17
CA PHE A 9 -24.20 39.06 -0.44
C PHE A 9 -25.28 40.15 -0.16
N ASN A 10 -26.39 39.78 0.47
CA ASN A 10 -27.48 40.75 0.74
C ASN A 10 -27.38 41.50 2.09
N HIS A 11 -26.33 41.30 2.88
CA HIS A 11 -26.20 41.92 4.20
C HIS A 11 -25.05 42.93 4.37
N LYS A 12 -24.36 43.31 3.29
CA LYS A 12 -23.42 44.45 3.37
C LYS A 12 -23.58 45.30 2.09
N GLY A 13 -24.09 46.51 2.26
CA GLY A 13 -24.28 47.50 1.20
C GLY A 13 -22.96 48.01 0.62
N LEU A 14 -22.32 47.22 -0.23
CA LEU A 14 -21.15 47.58 -1.01
C LEU A 14 -21.52 47.51 -2.50
N SER A 15 -21.35 48.65 -3.20
CA SER A 15 -21.55 48.75 -4.65
C SER A 15 -20.50 47.87 -5.41
N LEU A 16 -20.98 46.97 -6.24
CA LEU A 16 -20.14 46.11 -7.09
C LEU A 16 -19.40 46.92 -8.15
N SER A 17 -18.15 46.62 -8.41
CA SER A 17 -17.31 47.21 -9.46
C SER A 17 -17.87 46.95 -10.86
N GLN A 18 -17.55 47.83 -11.85
CA GLN A 18 -18.02 47.67 -13.21
C GLN A 18 -17.63 46.30 -13.87
N ASN A 19 -16.54 45.71 -13.39
CA ASN A 19 -16.11 44.39 -13.88
C ASN A 19 -16.99 43.27 -13.36
N GLU A 20 -17.43 43.33 -12.10
CA GLU A 20 -18.29 42.30 -11.48
C GLU A 20 -19.72 42.37 -12.07
N GLN A 21 -20.19 43.57 -12.42
CA GLN A 21 -21.46 43.71 -13.15
C GLN A 21 -21.41 43.12 -14.55
N LYS A 22 -20.26 43.22 -15.23
CA LYS A 22 -20.05 42.65 -16.58
C LYS A 22 -19.99 41.12 -16.54
N ILE A 23 -19.39 40.56 -15.49
CA ILE A 23 -19.34 39.11 -15.24
C ILE A 23 -20.74 38.58 -14.92
N LYS A 24 -21.51 39.27 -14.07
CA LYS A 24 -22.90 38.89 -13.74
C LYS A 24 -23.83 38.93 -14.93
N LYS A 25 -23.65 39.89 -15.83
CA LYS A 25 -24.44 40.07 -17.08
C LYS A 25 -24.11 38.98 -18.12
N ASN A 26 -22.86 38.53 -18.20
CA ASN A 26 -22.46 37.43 -19.06
C ASN A 26 -22.96 36.09 -18.52
N TYR A 27 -22.87 35.84 -17.21
CA TYR A 27 -23.40 34.61 -16.59
C TYR A 27 -24.92 34.48 -16.74
N MET A 28 -25.66 35.58 -16.60
CA MET A 28 -27.12 35.56 -16.81
C MET A 28 -27.52 35.38 -18.28
N LYS A 29 -26.69 35.82 -19.24
CA LYS A 29 -26.94 35.60 -20.65
C LYS A 29 -26.75 34.13 -21.06
N HIS A 30 -25.75 33.48 -20.52
CA HIS A 30 -25.53 32.04 -20.72
C HIS A 30 -26.56 31.19 -19.98
N PHE A 31 -27.02 31.60 -18.79
CA PHE A 31 -28.06 30.88 -18.04
C PHE A 31 -29.42 30.92 -18.71
N LYS A 32 -29.81 32.06 -19.35
CA LYS A 32 -31.04 32.15 -20.16
C LYS A 32 -30.97 31.33 -21.45
N ALA A 33 -29.80 31.24 -22.08
CA ALA A 33 -29.59 30.33 -23.21
C ALA A 33 -29.69 28.86 -22.83
N TYR A 34 -29.22 28.47 -21.63
CA TYR A 34 -29.33 27.11 -21.11
C TYR A 34 -30.79 26.72 -20.78
N LEU A 35 -31.60 27.65 -20.27
CA LEU A 35 -33.02 27.36 -19.98
C LEU A 35 -33.90 27.30 -21.25
N LEU A 36 -33.51 28.00 -22.35
CA LEU A 36 -34.23 27.88 -23.61
C LEU A 36 -33.93 26.58 -24.36
N CYS A 37 -32.77 25.95 -24.10
CA CYS A 37 -32.42 24.65 -24.67
C CYS A 37 -33.07 23.47 -23.91
N LEU A 38 -33.49 23.65 -22.64
CA LEU A 38 -34.20 22.63 -21.88
C LEU A 38 -35.70 22.50 -22.15
N GLY A 39 -36.27 23.46 -22.87
CA GLY A 39 -37.72 23.48 -23.17
C GLY A 39 -38.14 22.82 -24.51
N LEU A 40 -37.17 22.34 -25.32
CA LEU A 40 -37.47 21.74 -26.65
C LEU A 40 -36.92 20.33 -26.83
N ALA A 41 -36.49 19.66 -25.78
CA ALA A 41 -35.99 18.29 -25.84
C ALA A 41 -37.01 17.28 -25.26
N LEU A 42 -38.22 17.30 -25.78
CA LEU A 42 -39.13 16.16 -25.72
C LEU A 42 -39.37 15.71 -27.15
N ILE A 43 -39.03 14.45 -27.38
CA ILE A 43 -39.16 13.69 -28.64
C ILE A 43 -37.93 13.80 -29.57
N THR A 44 -36.87 13.04 -29.24
CA THR A 44 -36.17 12.10 -30.14
C THR A 44 -35.15 11.34 -29.27
N VAL A 45 -35.40 10.05 -28.97
CA VAL A 45 -34.38 9.15 -28.49
C VAL A 45 -33.49 8.79 -29.68
N SER A 46 -32.47 9.61 -29.90
CA SER A 46 -31.40 9.37 -30.87
C SER A 46 -30.25 8.71 -30.14
N CYS A 47 -29.63 7.67 -30.71
CA CYS A 47 -28.33 7.17 -30.31
C CYS A 47 -27.37 8.32 -30.10
N SER A 48 -26.89 8.56 -28.88
CA SER A 48 -25.97 9.64 -28.59
C SER A 48 -24.64 9.41 -29.31
N GLN A 49 -24.29 10.36 -30.16
CA GLN A 49 -23.03 10.46 -30.83
C GLN A 49 -22.15 11.42 -30.01
N ASP A 50 -21.16 10.89 -29.29
CA ASP A 50 -20.07 11.70 -28.77
C ASP A 50 -18.98 11.75 -29.86
N ASP A 51 -18.95 12.87 -30.59
CA ASP A 51 -17.91 13.19 -31.56
C ASP A 51 -16.64 13.65 -30.86
N PHE A 52 -15.57 12.88 -30.98
CA PHE A 52 -14.19 13.39 -30.96
C PHE A 52 -13.34 12.72 -32.04
N GLY A 53 -13.14 13.46 -33.13
CA GLY A 53 -11.88 13.49 -33.85
C GLY A 53 -11.64 12.53 -35.01
N ASN A 54 -11.77 13.02 -36.22
CA ASN A 54 -11.14 12.67 -37.50
C ASN A 54 -11.61 11.45 -38.29
N GLY A 55 -12.33 11.76 -39.36
CA GLY A 55 -12.13 11.20 -40.70
C GLY A 55 -12.74 9.81 -40.92
N ASP A 56 -14.08 9.79 -41.10
CA ASP A 56 -14.70 9.15 -42.28
C ASP A 56 -16.17 9.53 -42.26
N SER A 57 -16.61 10.24 -43.29
CA SER A 57 -17.98 10.67 -43.50
C SER A 57 -18.83 9.50 -44.00
N ASP A 58 -19.40 8.71 -43.08
CA ASP A 58 -20.56 7.88 -43.37
C ASP A 58 -21.73 8.36 -42.50
N SER A 59 -22.46 9.36 -42.99
CA SER A 59 -23.80 9.70 -42.49
C SER A 59 -24.83 8.68 -43.01
N GLU A 60 -24.69 7.41 -42.55
CA GLU A 60 -25.71 6.40 -42.81
C GLU A 60 -26.92 6.69 -41.92
N GLU A 61 -28.08 6.88 -42.54
CA GLU A 61 -29.36 7.09 -41.88
C GLU A 61 -29.77 5.88 -41.04
N LEU A 62 -30.27 6.12 -39.80
CA LEU A 62 -30.89 5.08 -38.99
C LEU A 62 -32.14 4.56 -39.66
N VAL A 63 -32.26 3.27 -39.87
CA VAL A 63 -33.45 2.65 -40.51
C VAL A 63 -34.19 1.79 -39.51
N GLU A 64 -35.51 1.75 -39.61
CA GLU A 64 -36.33 0.81 -38.89
C GLU A 64 -35.97 -0.62 -39.27
N MET A 65 -35.79 -1.47 -38.30
CA MET A 65 -35.54 -2.89 -38.54
C MET A 65 -36.06 -3.76 -37.41
N SER A 66 -36.06 -5.05 -37.65
CA SER A 66 -36.50 -6.00 -36.63
C SER A 66 -35.59 -7.24 -36.60
N PHE A 67 -35.49 -7.81 -35.40
CA PHE A 67 -34.76 -9.05 -35.15
C PHE A 67 -35.69 -10.07 -34.49
N ILE A 68 -35.54 -11.35 -34.87
CA ILE A 68 -36.39 -12.44 -34.36
C ILE A 68 -35.58 -13.22 -33.32
N ALA A 69 -36.16 -13.39 -32.14
CA ALA A 69 -35.62 -14.32 -31.15
C ALA A 69 -36.14 -15.73 -31.47
N GLY A 70 -35.25 -16.72 -31.57
CA GLY A 70 -35.61 -18.08 -31.89
C GLY A 70 -35.79 -18.96 -30.64
N SER A 71 -36.50 -20.07 -30.78
CA SER A 71 -36.96 -20.97 -29.71
C SER A 71 -36.05 -22.15 -29.38
N SER A 72 -34.93 -22.31 -30.04
CA SER A 72 -34.09 -23.51 -29.88
C SER A 72 -33.31 -23.56 -28.56
N GLN A 73 -33.76 -24.39 -27.63
CA GLN A 73 -33.22 -24.78 -26.33
C GLN A 73 -33.53 -23.86 -25.14
N PRO A 74 -33.67 -24.40 -23.91
CA PRO A 74 -34.03 -23.66 -22.69
C PRO A 74 -32.79 -22.91 -22.14
N VAL A 75 -32.45 -21.80 -22.77
CA VAL A 75 -31.29 -21.01 -22.32
C VAL A 75 -31.69 -19.53 -22.38
N THR A 76 -32.07 -18.97 -21.22
CA THR A 76 -32.13 -17.52 -20.99
C THR A 76 -33.32 -16.75 -21.53
N ARG A 77 -34.28 -16.57 -20.68
CA ARG A 77 -35.43 -15.65 -20.88
C ARG A 77 -35.82 -15.02 -19.54
N THR A 78 -36.83 -14.17 -19.49
CA THR A 78 -37.09 -13.26 -18.39
C THR A 78 -37.79 -13.85 -17.18
N VAL A 79 -38.54 -14.93 -17.36
CA VAL A 79 -39.27 -15.58 -16.27
C VAL A 79 -39.10 -17.09 -16.37
N LEU A 80 -38.76 -17.71 -15.25
CA LEU A 80 -38.69 -19.16 -15.11
C LEU A 80 -40.14 -19.69 -15.13
N GLY A 81 -40.50 -20.60 -16.05
CA GLY A 81 -41.81 -21.23 -16.11
C GLY A 81 -42.10 -22.09 -14.88
N SER A 82 -43.35 -22.48 -14.71
CA SER A 82 -43.78 -23.34 -13.59
C SER A 82 -43.12 -24.73 -13.59
N ASP A 83 -42.56 -25.14 -14.73
CA ASP A 83 -41.74 -26.36 -14.90
C ASP A 83 -40.29 -26.20 -14.44
N GLY A 84 -39.85 -24.99 -14.04
CA GLY A 84 -38.49 -24.67 -13.61
C GLY A 84 -37.43 -24.76 -14.72
N ALA A 85 -37.85 -24.92 -15.99
CA ALA A 85 -36.98 -25.17 -17.13
C ALA A 85 -37.23 -24.23 -18.32
N THR A 86 -38.50 -23.89 -18.58
CA THR A 86 -38.88 -22.96 -19.67
C THR A 86 -38.81 -21.52 -19.22
N VAL A 87 -38.25 -20.67 -20.08
CA VAL A 87 -38.17 -19.22 -19.87
C VAL A 87 -38.68 -18.51 -21.12
N THR A 88 -39.55 -17.49 -20.97
CA THR A 88 -40.22 -16.77 -22.06
C THR A 88 -39.92 -15.27 -22.02
N TRP A 89 -39.89 -14.63 -23.20
CA TRP A 89 -39.89 -13.17 -23.33
C TRP A 89 -41.19 -12.59 -22.82
N GLN A 90 -41.13 -11.41 -22.22
CA GLN A 90 -42.29 -10.65 -21.79
C GLN A 90 -42.53 -9.49 -22.75
N ALA A 91 -43.82 -9.07 -22.86
CA ALA A 91 -44.13 -7.85 -23.60
C ALA A 91 -43.39 -6.65 -23.00
N ASN A 92 -42.86 -5.78 -23.89
CA ASN A 92 -42.00 -4.66 -23.57
C ASN A 92 -40.57 -4.99 -23.10
N ASP A 93 -40.15 -6.26 -23.17
CA ASP A 93 -38.70 -6.56 -23.03
C ASP A 93 -37.88 -5.79 -24.05
N LYS A 94 -36.72 -5.34 -23.59
CA LYS A 94 -35.79 -4.57 -24.42
C LYS A 94 -34.44 -5.24 -24.53
N ILE A 95 -33.93 -5.32 -25.76
CA ILE A 95 -32.54 -5.75 -26.06
C ILE A 95 -31.72 -4.59 -26.59
N GLY A 96 -30.40 -4.62 -26.36
CA GLY A 96 -29.44 -3.73 -26.98
C GLY A 96 -28.82 -4.37 -28.22
N ILE A 97 -28.70 -3.62 -29.31
CA ILE A 97 -28.09 -4.08 -30.55
C ILE A 97 -26.82 -3.24 -30.82
N GLY A 98 -25.69 -3.92 -30.96
CA GLY A 98 -24.41 -3.33 -31.37
C GLY A 98 -23.91 -3.91 -32.69
N TYR A 99 -23.09 -3.15 -33.39
CA TYR A 99 -22.49 -3.54 -34.68
C TYR A 99 -21.28 -2.64 -34.97
N GLY A 100 -20.44 -3.09 -35.90
CA GLY A 100 -19.25 -2.32 -36.27
C GLY A 100 -18.20 -2.23 -35.14
N LYS A 101 -17.07 -1.61 -35.43
CA LYS A 101 -15.94 -1.49 -34.48
C LYS A 101 -16.18 -0.43 -33.39
N GLN A 102 -16.97 0.60 -33.71
CA GLN A 102 -17.31 1.64 -32.72
C GLN A 102 -18.39 1.14 -31.76
N PRO A 103 -18.27 1.42 -30.45
CA PRO A 103 -19.24 0.97 -29.47
C PRO A 103 -20.63 1.56 -29.75
N LYS A 104 -21.65 0.69 -29.83
CA LYS A 104 -23.06 1.07 -30.03
C LYS A 104 -23.96 0.21 -29.14
N ASN A 105 -25.18 0.68 -28.86
CA ASN A 105 -26.17 -0.04 -28.07
C ASN A 105 -27.58 0.47 -28.40
N CYS A 106 -28.09 0.13 -29.55
CA CYS A 106 -29.40 0.59 -30.03
C CYS A 106 -30.52 -0.24 -29.34
N PRO A 107 -31.54 0.42 -28.75
CA PRO A 107 -32.64 -0.28 -28.08
C PRO A 107 -33.64 -0.86 -29.09
N PHE A 108 -34.03 -2.12 -28.87
CA PHE A 108 -35.06 -2.81 -29.60
C PHE A 108 -36.07 -3.41 -28.61
N THR A 109 -37.37 -3.29 -28.86
CA THR A 109 -38.45 -3.67 -27.95
C THR A 109 -39.37 -4.69 -28.61
N THR A 110 -39.81 -5.68 -27.87
CA THR A 110 -40.89 -6.60 -28.33
C THR A 110 -42.24 -6.18 -27.77
N PRO A 111 -43.31 -6.06 -28.61
CA PRO A 111 -44.65 -5.79 -28.14
C PRO A 111 -45.38 -7.00 -27.58
N THR A 112 -44.86 -8.21 -27.79
CA THR A 112 -45.53 -9.48 -27.45
C THR A 112 -44.67 -10.32 -26.53
N ALA A 113 -45.36 -11.11 -25.67
CA ALA A 113 -44.73 -12.17 -24.90
C ALA A 113 -44.70 -13.49 -25.68
N GLY A 114 -43.72 -14.37 -25.36
CA GLY A 114 -43.66 -15.70 -25.97
C GLY A 114 -42.23 -16.24 -26.10
N SER A 115 -42.13 -17.39 -26.75
CA SER A 115 -40.82 -18.01 -27.05
C SER A 115 -40.16 -17.45 -28.29
N ASP A 116 -40.97 -17.14 -29.31
CA ASP A 116 -40.54 -16.59 -30.58
C ASP A 116 -41.15 -15.21 -30.74
N VAL A 117 -40.40 -14.20 -30.44
CA VAL A 117 -40.83 -12.80 -30.49
C VAL A 117 -39.99 -11.97 -31.45
N ARG A 118 -40.59 -10.87 -31.93
CA ARG A 118 -39.91 -9.93 -32.78
C ARG A 118 -39.61 -8.64 -32.03
N PHE A 119 -38.36 -8.22 -32.05
CA PHE A 119 -37.91 -6.96 -31.49
C PHE A 119 -37.83 -5.91 -32.60
N TRP A 120 -38.35 -4.70 -32.36
CA TRP A 120 -38.41 -3.58 -33.29
C TRP A 120 -37.60 -2.42 -32.73
N GLY A 121 -36.85 -1.72 -33.60
CA GLY A 121 -36.04 -0.57 -33.25
C GLY A 121 -35.34 0.06 -34.47
N GLN A 122 -34.45 0.97 -34.21
CA GLN A 122 -33.67 1.67 -35.24
C GLN A 122 -32.18 1.37 -35.10
N ALA A 123 -31.50 1.06 -36.19
CA ALA A 123 -30.07 0.90 -36.28
C ALA A 123 -29.59 1.19 -37.71
N HIS A 124 -28.27 1.36 -37.90
CA HIS A 124 -27.73 1.54 -39.25
C HIS A 124 -27.76 0.20 -40.02
N ASN A 125 -28.02 0.29 -41.31
CA ASN A 125 -28.02 -0.88 -42.19
C ASN A 125 -26.56 -1.27 -42.51
N GLN A 126 -25.98 -2.13 -41.70
CA GLN A 126 -24.61 -2.59 -41.85
C GLN A 126 -24.55 -3.99 -42.48
N PRO A 127 -23.48 -4.37 -43.20
CA PRO A 127 -23.21 -5.76 -43.50
C PRO A 127 -23.08 -6.53 -42.17
N ASN A 128 -23.76 -7.68 -42.09
CA ASN A 128 -23.76 -8.54 -40.91
C ASN A 128 -22.33 -8.84 -40.35
N PRO A 129 -22.16 -9.20 -39.06
CA PRO A 129 -23.19 -9.52 -38.07
C PRO A 129 -23.61 -8.33 -37.21
N TYR A 130 -24.79 -8.47 -36.59
CA TYR A 130 -25.20 -7.68 -35.42
C TYR A 130 -24.99 -8.52 -34.17
N PHE A 131 -24.79 -7.84 -33.02
CA PHE A 131 -24.63 -8.47 -31.71
C PHE A 131 -25.70 -7.94 -30.77
N MET A 132 -26.33 -8.84 -30.01
CA MET A 132 -27.39 -8.48 -29.09
C MET A 132 -26.98 -8.67 -27.63
N MET A 133 -27.58 -7.90 -26.74
CA MET A 133 -27.50 -8.03 -25.30
C MET A 133 -28.88 -7.85 -24.66
N TYR A 134 -29.20 -8.67 -23.67
CA TYR A 134 -30.36 -8.56 -22.82
C TYR A 134 -29.95 -8.60 -21.35
N PRO A 135 -30.59 -7.87 -20.44
CA PRO A 135 -31.52 -6.75 -20.72
C PRO A 135 -30.81 -5.54 -21.32
N TYR A 136 -31.55 -4.68 -22.01
CA TYR A 136 -31.03 -3.40 -22.46
C TYR A 136 -30.58 -2.57 -21.24
N GLN A 137 -29.36 -2.05 -21.29
CA GLN A 137 -28.81 -1.13 -20.30
C GLN A 137 -28.33 0.12 -21.06
N GLN A 138 -28.81 1.30 -20.70
CA GLN A 138 -28.56 2.54 -21.44
C GLN A 138 -27.06 2.84 -21.62
N ASP A 139 -26.26 2.59 -20.57
CA ASP A 139 -24.82 2.87 -20.55
C ASP A 139 -23.95 1.71 -21.07
N ALA A 140 -24.57 0.59 -21.47
CA ALA A 140 -23.85 -0.52 -22.04
C ALA A 140 -23.31 -0.19 -23.42
N LYS A 141 -22.20 -0.83 -23.79
CA LYS A 141 -21.54 -0.64 -25.08
C LYS A 141 -21.25 -2.00 -25.72
N ILE A 142 -21.56 -2.13 -27.01
CA ILE A 142 -21.31 -3.35 -27.78
C ILE A 142 -20.51 -2.95 -29.01
N SER A 143 -19.35 -3.57 -29.24
CA SER A 143 -18.54 -3.34 -30.43
C SER A 143 -18.10 -4.68 -31.04
N ALA A 144 -18.17 -4.77 -32.37
CA ALA A 144 -17.64 -5.94 -33.07
C ALA A 144 -16.09 -5.89 -33.07
N ASN A 145 -15.46 -6.98 -32.65
CA ASN A 145 -14.03 -7.17 -32.83
C ASN A 145 -13.74 -7.81 -34.21
N ASN A 146 -14.58 -8.77 -34.60
CA ASN A 146 -14.64 -9.37 -35.93
C ASN A 146 -16.03 -10.00 -36.16
N ASN A 147 -16.20 -10.77 -37.24
CA ASN A 147 -17.48 -11.38 -37.61
C ASN A 147 -18.03 -12.44 -36.63
N THR A 148 -17.23 -12.89 -35.68
CA THR A 148 -17.63 -13.91 -34.68
C THR A 148 -17.33 -13.49 -33.26
N GLN A 149 -16.76 -12.29 -33.05
CA GLN A 149 -16.35 -11.85 -31.71
C GLN A 149 -16.78 -10.42 -31.46
N ALA A 150 -17.35 -10.17 -30.28
CA ALA A 150 -17.71 -8.84 -29.83
C ALA A 150 -17.21 -8.56 -28.41
N ILE A 151 -17.04 -7.25 -28.13
CA ILE A 151 -16.73 -6.73 -26.81
C ILE A 151 -18.01 -6.09 -26.27
N TYR A 152 -18.44 -6.58 -25.11
CA TYR A 152 -19.57 -6.06 -24.36
C TYR A 152 -19.09 -5.36 -23.12
N GLN A 153 -19.54 -4.13 -22.89
CA GLN A 153 -19.35 -3.40 -21.64
C GLN A 153 -20.73 -3.19 -21.02
N TYR A 154 -20.98 -3.75 -19.84
CA TYR A 154 -22.28 -3.75 -19.20
C TYR A 154 -22.16 -3.84 -17.68
N ASN A 155 -23.23 -3.50 -16.98
CA ASN A 155 -23.32 -3.66 -15.54
C ASN A 155 -23.93 -5.02 -15.17
N PHE A 156 -23.25 -5.78 -14.33
CA PHE A 156 -23.82 -6.95 -13.65
C PHE A 156 -24.31 -6.47 -12.27
N PRO A 157 -25.64 -6.39 -12.04
CA PRO A 157 -26.17 -5.63 -10.91
C PRO A 157 -25.82 -6.25 -9.56
N LYS A 158 -25.32 -5.40 -8.66
CA LYS A 158 -25.08 -5.80 -7.26
C LYS A 158 -26.37 -5.88 -6.44
N ASP A 159 -27.38 -5.09 -6.78
CA ASP A 159 -28.71 -5.11 -6.17
C ASP A 159 -29.65 -5.86 -7.08
N GLN A 160 -30.22 -6.96 -6.59
CA GLN A 160 -31.12 -7.84 -7.31
C GLN A 160 -32.43 -7.99 -6.51
N ASN A 161 -33.56 -8.05 -7.22
CA ASN A 161 -34.85 -8.26 -6.60
C ASN A 161 -35.06 -9.72 -6.21
N ALA A 162 -35.51 -9.97 -4.99
CA ALA A 162 -35.93 -11.30 -4.52
C ALA A 162 -37.33 -11.60 -5.01
N ILE A 163 -37.41 -12.45 -6.02
CA ILE A 163 -38.68 -12.91 -6.59
C ILE A 163 -38.86 -14.40 -6.25
N ALA A 164 -39.90 -14.74 -5.53
CA ALA A 164 -40.14 -16.11 -5.11
C ALA A 164 -40.31 -17.04 -6.33
N GLY A 165 -39.49 -18.10 -6.38
CA GLY A 165 -39.53 -19.11 -7.44
C GLY A 165 -38.75 -18.76 -8.70
N THR A 166 -38.19 -17.52 -8.84
CA THR A 166 -37.46 -17.12 -10.05
C THR A 166 -36.34 -16.12 -9.71
N PHE A 167 -35.58 -15.67 -10.71
CA PHE A 167 -34.51 -14.69 -10.61
C PHE A 167 -34.96 -13.28 -11.01
N ASP A 168 -34.18 -12.27 -10.64
CA ASP A 168 -34.36 -10.90 -11.16
C ASP A 168 -34.00 -10.84 -12.65
N PRO A 169 -34.95 -10.55 -13.56
CA PRO A 169 -34.70 -10.47 -14.99
C PRO A 169 -33.58 -9.47 -15.36
N LYS A 170 -33.45 -8.39 -14.57
CA LYS A 170 -32.41 -7.36 -14.80
C LYS A 170 -30.99 -7.87 -14.51
N ALA A 171 -30.86 -8.93 -13.70
CA ALA A 171 -29.58 -9.52 -13.34
C ALA A 171 -29.16 -10.67 -14.24
N ASN A 172 -30.07 -11.24 -15.04
CA ASN A 172 -29.78 -12.40 -15.90
C ASN A 172 -29.32 -11.94 -17.29
N VAL A 173 -28.07 -11.47 -17.37
CA VAL A 173 -27.50 -10.93 -18.61
C VAL A 173 -27.24 -12.03 -19.63
N SER A 174 -27.65 -11.77 -20.87
CA SER A 174 -27.51 -12.66 -22.03
C SER A 174 -27.01 -11.93 -23.25
N VAL A 175 -26.26 -12.62 -24.09
CA VAL A 175 -25.72 -12.10 -25.34
C VAL A 175 -25.96 -13.05 -26.50
N GLY A 176 -25.93 -12.54 -27.72
CA GLY A 176 -26.09 -13.34 -28.93
C GLY A 176 -25.51 -12.67 -30.15
N ILE A 177 -25.35 -13.47 -31.20
CA ILE A 177 -24.94 -13.02 -32.51
C ILE A 177 -26.10 -13.18 -33.48
N ILE A 178 -26.27 -12.19 -34.39
CA ILE A 178 -27.24 -12.21 -35.48
C ILE A 178 -26.43 -12.20 -36.76
N PRO A 179 -26.10 -13.38 -37.31
CA PRO A 179 -25.17 -13.47 -38.43
C PRO A 179 -25.75 -12.92 -39.74
N GLN A 180 -27.08 -12.89 -39.84
CA GLN A 180 -27.78 -12.39 -41.03
C GLN A 180 -29.16 -11.85 -40.63
N ARG A 181 -29.56 -10.73 -41.21
CA ARG A 181 -30.92 -10.18 -41.03
C ARG A 181 -31.97 -11.19 -41.48
N GLY A 182 -33.07 -11.23 -40.72
CA GLY A 182 -34.20 -12.16 -40.97
C GLY A 182 -33.96 -13.59 -40.44
N LYS A 183 -32.78 -13.95 -39.97
CA LYS A 183 -32.52 -15.19 -39.25
C LYS A 183 -32.76 -15.00 -37.75
N PRO A 184 -33.37 -16.01 -37.08
CA PRO A 184 -33.53 -15.98 -35.64
C PRO A 184 -32.16 -15.97 -34.93
N PHE A 185 -32.02 -15.17 -33.85
CA PHE A 185 -30.90 -15.26 -32.93
C PHE A 185 -31.27 -16.07 -31.68
N ILE A 186 -30.25 -16.60 -31.03
CA ILE A 186 -30.35 -17.24 -29.73
C ILE A 186 -29.61 -16.41 -28.72
N ALA A 187 -30.20 -16.09 -27.58
CA ALA A 187 -29.57 -15.42 -26.46
C ALA A 187 -28.93 -16.46 -25.52
N TYR A 188 -27.70 -16.25 -25.12
CA TYR A 188 -26.95 -17.13 -24.21
C TYR A 188 -26.58 -16.39 -22.94
N ASN A 189 -26.83 -16.97 -21.78
CA ASN A 189 -26.42 -16.39 -20.48
C ASN A 189 -24.90 -16.24 -20.40
N VAL A 190 -24.44 -15.12 -19.88
CA VAL A 190 -23.03 -14.87 -19.56
C VAL A 190 -22.67 -15.20 -18.11
N GLY A 191 -23.65 -15.60 -17.31
CA GLY A 191 -23.49 -16.00 -15.92
C GLY A 191 -24.28 -17.26 -15.55
N GLY A 192 -24.25 -17.60 -14.28
CA GLY A 192 -25.03 -18.67 -13.65
C GLY A 192 -25.87 -18.18 -12.48
N LEU A 193 -26.68 -19.05 -11.91
CA LEU A 193 -27.56 -18.76 -10.81
C LEU A 193 -27.18 -19.57 -9.57
N LEU A 194 -27.18 -18.95 -8.41
CA LEU A 194 -27.22 -19.61 -7.11
C LEU A 194 -28.66 -19.70 -6.65
N ARG A 195 -29.13 -20.89 -6.28
CA ARG A 195 -30.46 -21.16 -5.74
C ARG A 195 -30.36 -21.54 -4.27
N PHE A 196 -31.26 -21.06 -3.44
CA PHE A 196 -31.44 -21.49 -2.04
C PHE A 196 -32.89 -21.38 -1.64
N THR A 197 -33.30 -22.13 -0.61
CA THR A 197 -34.65 -22.10 -0.04
C THR A 197 -34.54 -21.70 1.42
N ILE A 198 -35.37 -20.73 1.88
CA ILE A 198 -35.40 -20.31 3.28
C ILE A 198 -36.30 -21.25 4.07
N LYS A 199 -35.81 -21.70 5.25
CA LYS A 199 -36.60 -22.53 6.21
C LYS A 199 -36.51 -21.93 7.61
N GLY A 200 -37.58 -22.04 8.39
CA GLY A 200 -37.63 -21.72 9.82
C GLY A 200 -38.00 -20.28 10.15
N THR A 201 -38.09 -19.39 9.17
CA THR A 201 -38.57 -18.01 9.38
C THR A 201 -38.93 -17.31 8.08
N SER A 202 -39.91 -16.44 8.11
CA SER A 202 -40.26 -15.48 7.04
C SER A 202 -39.87 -14.04 7.39
N ASN A 203 -39.03 -13.83 8.42
CA ASN A 203 -38.64 -12.49 8.84
C ASN A 203 -37.39 -11.96 8.13
N VAL A 204 -36.94 -12.56 7.03
CA VAL A 204 -35.76 -12.15 6.27
C VAL A 204 -36.13 -11.00 5.32
N LYS A 205 -35.56 -9.83 5.55
CA LYS A 205 -35.75 -8.64 4.72
C LYS A 205 -34.84 -8.61 3.50
N GLN A 206 -33.63 -9.12 3.66
CA GLN A 206 -32.56 -9.04 2.66
C GLN A 206 -31.57 -10.18 2.84
N VAL A 207 -30.97 -10.62 1.75
CA VAL A 207 -29.81 -11.51 1.79
C VAL A 207 -28.62 -10.80 1.12
N LYS A 208 -27.47 -10.70 1.81
CA LYS A 208 -26.21 -10.28 1.20
C LYS A 208 -25.35 -11.51 0.93
N LEU A 209 -24.80 -11.61 -0.27
CA LEU A 209 -23.87 -12.64 -0.69
C LEU A 209 -22.47 -12.05 -0.74
N LEU A 210 -21.50 -12.74 -0.13
CA LEU A 210 -20.09 -12.41 -0.16
C LEU A 210 -19.26 -13.65 -0.55
N ALA A 211 -18.25 -13.50 -1.39
CA ALA A 211 -17.27 -14.53 -1.61
C ALA A 211 -16.28 -14.59 -0.42
N ILE A 212 -15.95 -15.80 0.06
CA ILE A 212 -14.96 -15.96 1.15
C ILE A 212 -13.55 -15.63 0.63
N GLY A 213 -13.21 -16.02 -0.61
CA GLY A 213 -11.94 -15.74 -1.28
C GLY A 213 -11.79 -14.31 -1.81
N GLN A 214 -12.74 -13.42 -1.50
CA GLN A 214 -12.74 -12.00 -1.90
C GLN A 214 -12.91 -11.74 -3.40
N GLU A 215 -13.42 -12.71 -4.15
CA GLU A 215 -13.77 -12.55 -5.55
C GLU A 215 -14.85 -11.46 -5.71
N ASN A 216 -14.77 -10.68 -6.79
CA ASN A 216 -15.78 -9.69 -7.11
C ASN A 216 -17.02 -10.38 -7.68
N LEU A 217 -18.20 -10.02 -7.22
CA LEU A 217 -19.47 -10.70 -7.53
C LEU A 217 -20.35 -9.93 -8.50
N ALA A 218 -20.18 -8.62 -8.59
CA ALA A 218 -20.99 -7.72 -9.41
C ALA A 218 -20.21 -6.46 -9.80
N GLY A 219 -20.78 -5.63 -10.68
CA GLY A 219 -20.20 -4.37 -11.13
C GLY A 219 -20.14 -4.26 -12.65
N ASN A 220 -19.39 -3.27 -13.15
CA ASN A 220 -19.21 -3.12 -14.58
C ASN A 220 -18.19 -4.12 -15.12
N LEU A 221 -18.61 -4.87 -16.12
CA LEU A 221 -17.84 -5.89 -16.81
C LEU A 221 -17.50 -5.45 -18.22
N LYS A 222 -16.30 -5.79 -18.65
CA LYS A 222 -15.89 -5.84 -20.05
C LYS A 222 -15.72 -7.30 -20.43
N SER A 223 -16.60 -7.82 -21.28
CA SER A 223 -16.58 -9.21 -21.71
C SER A 223 -16.24 -9.30 -23.20
N THR A 224 -15.18 -10.04 -23.51
CA THR A 224 -14.86 -10.40 -24.90
C THR A 224 -15.48 -11.78 -25.17
N ILE A 225 -16.48 -11.82 -26.03
CA ILE A 225 -17.26 -13.03 -26.32
C ILE A 225 -16.99 -13.47 -27.76
N THR A 226 -16.62 -14.74 -27.92
CA THR A 226 -16.45 -15.37 -29.22
C THR A 226 -17.58 -16.36 -29.45
N PHE A 227 -18.22 -16.28 -30.62
CA PHE A 227 -19.28 -17.18 -31.04
C PHE A 227 -18.76 -18.20 -32.05
N ALA A 228 -19.21 -19.44 -31.93
CA ALA A 228 -19.02 -20.48 -32.93
C ALA A 228 -19.94 -20.27 -34.14
N ASN A 229 -19.74 -21.02 -35.20
CA ASN A 229 -20.53 -20.93 -36.44
C ASN A 229 -22.04 -21.24 -36.22
N ASP A 230 -22.37 -22.02 -35.19
CA ASP A 230 -23.74 -22.30 -34.78
C ASP A 230 -24.36 -21.21 -33.87
N GLY A 231 -23.63 -20.12 -33.65
CA GLY A 231 -24.03 -18.97 -32.82
C GLY A 231 -23.85 -19.16 -31.33
N LYS A 232 -23.38 -20.35 -30.86
CA LYS A 232 -23.10 -20.56 -29.42
C LYS A 232 -21.84 -19.84 -28.99
N ILE A 233 -21.80 -19.47 -27.70
CA ILE A 233 -20.57 -18.92 -27.12
C ILE A 233 -19.50 -20.01 -27.04
N SER A 234 -18.43 -19.85 -27.81
CA SER A 234 -17.26 -20.76 -27.79
C SER A 234 -16.21 -20.34 -26.76
N ALA A 235 -16.06 -19.03 -26.52
CA ALA A 235 -15.15 -18.50 -25.50
C ALA A 235 -15.70 -17.18 -24.92
N ALA A 236 -15.41 -16.94 -23.64
CA ALA A 236 -15.69 -15.66 -22.98
C ALA A 236 -14.54 -15.30 -22.04
N LYS A 237 -14.11 -14.05 -22.08
CA LYS A 237 -13.16 -13.47 -21.13
C LYS A 237 -13.82 -12.28 -20.45
N ASN A 238 -13.98 -12.36 -19.14
CA ASN A 238 -14.61 -11.33 -18.31
C ASN A 238 -13.58 -10.56 -17.50
N GLU A 239 -13.68 -9.23 -17.51
CA GLU A 239 -12.84 -8.33 -16.72
C GLU A 239 -13.73 -7.30 -16.02
N PHE A 240 -13.62 -7.17 -14.69
CA PHE A 240 -14.31 -6.11 -13.95
C PHE A 240 -13.59 -4.78 -14.16
N THR A 241 -14.29 -3.76 -14.63
CA THR A 241 -13.80 -2.37 -14.71
C THR A 241 -14.15 -1.58 -13.45
N THR A 242 -15.33 -1.85 -12.88
CA THR A 242 -15.67 -1.51 -11.49
C THR A 242 -16.23 -2.76 -10.83
N ALA A 243 -15.98 -2.94 -9.55
CA ALA A 243 -16.26 -4.20 -8.90
C ALA A 243 -16.97 -4.02 -7.55
N SER A 244 -17.92 -4.90 -7.27
CA SER A 244 -18.54 -5.08 -5.95
C SER A 244 -18.26 -6.50 -5.44
N PRO A 245 -17.71 -6.64 -4.24
CA PRO A 245 -17.54 -7.95 -3.60
C PRO A 245 -18.83 -8.47 -2.95
N VAL A 246 -19.93 -7.73 -3.07
CA VAL A 246 -21.24 -8.04 -2.47
C VAL A 246 -22.32 -8.03 -3.53
N VAL A 247 -23.24 -9.00 -3.46
CA VAL A 247 -24.53 -8.95 -4.13
C VAL A 247 -25.63 -8.92 -3.07
N ASN A 248 -26.56 -8.02 -3.24
CA ASN A 248 -27.73 -7.84 -2.38
C ASN A 248 -28.96 -8.41 -3.06
N LEU A 249 -29.65 -9.34 -2.42
CA LEU A 249 -30.96 -9.82 -2.82
C LEU A 249 -32.01 -9.23 -1.86
N LYS A 250 -32.87 -8.34 -2.35
CA LYS A 250 -33.84 -7.59 -1.56
C LYS A 250 -35.28 -7.91 -2.00
N ALA A 251 -36.19 -8.10 -1.06
CA ALA A 251 -37.58 -8.09 -1.37
C ALA A 251 -38.03 -6.70 -1.85
N GLU A 252 -38.80 -6.60 -2.90
CA GLU A 252 -39.35 -5.34 -3.41
C GLU A 252 -40.30 -4.72 -2.39
N SER A 253 -41.06 -5.55 -1.69
CA SER A 253 -41.90 -5.18 -0.56
C SER A 253 -41.96 -6.33 0.46
N GLY A 254 -42.02 -6.00 1.77
CA GLY A 254 -42.12 -7.00 2.84
C GLY A 254 -40.84 -7.81 3.07
N ASN A 255 -40.99 -9.10 3.25
CA ASN A 255 -39.92 -10.06 3.56
C ASN A 255 -39.86 -11.19 2.52
N LEU A 256 -38.75 -11.90 2.49
CA LEU A 256 -38.63 -13.15 1.74
C LEU A 256 -39.48 -14.22 2.43
N GLU A 257 -40.24 -14.98 1.61
CA GLU A 257 -41.17 -16.00 2.08
C GLU A 257 -40.46 -17.29 2.48
N GLU A 258 -40.88 -17.88 3.57
CA GLU A 258 -40.45 -19.22 3.97
C GLU A 258 -40.92 -20.29 2.97
N ASN A 259 -40.12 -21.33 2.79
CA ASN A 259 -40.34 -22.46 1.87
C ASN A 259 -40.37 -22.07 0.38
N LYS A 260 -39.91 -20.88 0.02
CA LYS A 260 -39.73 -20.44 -1.36
C LYS A 260 -38.26 -20.48 -1.77
N ALA A 261 -38.01 -20.84 -3.03
CA ALA A 261 -36.69 -20.77 -3.63
C ALA A 261 -36.40 -19.34 -4.10
N TYR A 262 -35.19 -18.90 -3.89
CA TYR A 262 -34.65 -17.61 -4.35
C TYR A 262 -33.40 -17.82 -5.15
N TYR A 263 -33.12 -16.93 -6.08
CA TYR A 263 -32.03 -17.04 -7.02
C TYR A 263 -31.18 -15.75 -7.00
N ILE A 264 -29.85 -15.92 -7.02
CA ILE A 264 -28.88 -14.83 -7.17
C ILE A 264 -28.12 -15.09 -8.46
N ALA A 265 -28.16 -14.15 -9.41
CA ALA A 265 -27.38 -14.22 -10.63
C ALA A 265 -25.95 -13.73 -10.36
N LEU A 266 -24.96 -14.44 -10.94
CA LEU A 266 -23.55 -14.11 -10.84
C LEU A 266 -22.87 -14.28 -12.20
N PRO A 267 -21.86 -13.46 -12.55
CA PRO A 267 -21.06 -13.70 -13.74
C PRO A 267 -20.28 -15.02 -13.63
N GLU A 268 -19.94 -15.61 -14.78
CA GLU A 268 -19.11 -16.83 -14.83
C GLU A 268 -17.79 -16.61 -14.12
N GLN A 269 -17.54 -17.37 -13.06
CA GLN A 269 -16.33 -17.28 -12.23
C GLN A 269 -16.23 -18.44 -11.25
N LYS A 270 -15.03 -18.55 -10.66
CA LYS A 270 -14.71 -19.53 -9.62
C LYS A 270 -14.63 -18.84 -8.26
N LEU A 271 -15.45 -19.29 -7.30
CA LEU A 271 -15.37 -18.88 -5.89
C LEU A 271 -14.49 -19.90 -5.16
N SER A 272 -13.21 -19.59 -5.05
CA SER A 272 -12.17 -20.55 -4.65
C SER A 272 -12.31 -21.08 -3.23
N GLN A 273 -12.84 -20.26 -2.31
CA GLN A 273 -13.04 -20.60 -0.90
C GLN A 273 -14.53 -20.70 -0.52
N GLY A 274 -15.42 -20.62 -1.53
CA GLY A 274 -16.87 -20.62 -1.32
C GLY A 274 -17.44 -19.24 -0.97
N LEU A 275 -18.57 -19.22 -0.27
CA LEU A 275 -19.34 -18.00 -0.05
C LEU A 275 -19.92 -17.90 1.36
N THR A 276 -20.37 -16.69 1.71
CA THR A 276 -21.17 -16.40 2.90
C THR A 276 -22.50 -15.76 2.47
N LEU A 277 -23.61 -16.33 2.91
CA LEU A 277 -24.92 -15.70 2.87
C LEU A 277 -25.20 -15.04 4.21
N VAL A 278 -25.55 -13.76 4.20
CA VAL A 278 -25.93 -12.97 5.37
C VAL A 278 -27.41 -12.69 5.26
N PHE A 279 -28.21 -13.38 6.08
CA PHE A 279 -29.68 -13.20 6.15
C PHE A 279 -29.97 -12.09 7.14
N ILE A 280 -30.39 -10.93 6.64
CA ILE A 280 -30.71 -9.75 7.45
C ILE A 280 -32.23 -9.79 7.75
N MET A 281 -32.53 -9.78 9.04
CA MET A 281 -33.89 -9.83 9.56
C MET A 281 -34.55 -8.45 9.53
N GLN A 282 -35.86 -8.42 9.72
CA GLN A 282 -36.66 -7.18 9.78
C GLN A 282 -36.18 -6.23 10.89
N ASP A 283 -35.69 -6.77 12.02
CA ASP A 283 -35.15 -6.00 13.15
C ASP A 283 -33.69 -5.56 12.95
N GLY A 284 -33.09 -5.80 11.77
CA GLY A 284 -31.71 -5.46 11.43
C GLY A 284 -30.67 -6.49 11.88
N LYS A 285 -30.99 -7.45 12.74
CA LYS A 285 -30.05 -8.51 13.11
C LYS A 285 -29.79 -9.45 11.93
N ALA A 286 -28.70 -10.20 11.98
CA ALA A 286 -28.32 -11.06 10.89
C ALA A 286 -27.95 -12.49 11.33
N ILE A 287 -28.18 -13.45 10.43
CA ILE A 287 -27.71 -14.82 10.53
C ILE A 287 -26.74 -15.08 9.37
N LEU A 288 -25.57 -15.64 9.65
CA LEU A 288 -24.57 -15.98 8.64
C LEU A 288 -24.58 -17.47 8.35
N LYS A 289 -24.63 -17.84 7.06
CA LYS A 289 -24.43 -19.20 6.58
C LYS A 289 -23.22 -19.22 5.66
N LYS A 290 -22.24 -20.07 5.98
CA LYS A 290 -20.99 -20.21 5.21
C LYS A 290 -20.99 -21.54 4.46
N VAL A 291 -20.73 -21.47 3.16
CA VAL A 291 -20.46 -22.61 2.28
C VAL A 291 -18.97 -22.57 1.97
N LYS A 292 -18.19 -23.44 2.65
CA LYS A 292 -16.70 -23.39 2.60
C LYS A 292 -16.09 -24.28 1.52
N GLN A 293 -16.86 -24.71 0.54
CA GLN A 293 -16.35 -25.46 -0.60
C GLN A 293 -16.20 -24.55 -1.83
N GLU A 294 -15.31 -24.91 -2.71
CA GLU A 294 -15.17 -24.26 -4.02
C GLU A 294 -16.49 -24.34 -4.80
N ILE A 295 -16.88 -23.22 -5.40
CA ILE A 295 -18.08 -23.13 -6.27
C ILE A 295 -17.63 -22.56 -7.60
N ASN A 296 -17.84 -23.31 -8.68
CA ASN A 296 -17.57 -22.87 -10.03
C ASN A 296 -18.85 -22.42 -10.72
N ILE A 297 -19.09 -21.09 -10.76
CA ILE A 297 -20.23 -20.50 -11.45
C ILE A 297 -20.02 -20.60 -12.95
N GLN A 298 -20.77 -21.44 -13.62
CA GLN A 298 -20.75 -21.63 -15.07
C GLN A 298 -21.99 -21.00 -15.71
N ARG A 299 -21.82 -20.55 -16.95
CA ARG A 299 -22.93 -20.01 -17.75
C ARG A 299 -24.09 -20.98 -17.83
N ALA A 300 -25.30 -20.45 -17.71
CA ALA A 300 -26.56 -21.19 -17.83
C ALA A 300 -26.71 -22.39 -16.87
N LYS A 301 -25.95 -22.43 -15.77
CA LYS A 301 -26.09 -23.43 -14.71
C LYS A 301 -26.73 -22.84 -13.48
N VAL A 302 -27.56 -23.66 -12.80
CA VAL A 302 -28.11 -23.38 -11.50
C VAL A 302 -27.40 -24.22 -10.46
N TYR A 303 -26.80 -23.55 -9.47
CA TYR A 303 -26.16 -24.17 -8.32
C TYR A 303 -27.13 -24.13 -7.15
N ASP A 304 -27.63 -25.28 -6.75
CA ASP A 304 -28.53 -25.38 -5.62
C ASP A 304 -27.75 -25.53 -4.31
N LEU A 305 -27.86 -24.53 -3.46
CA LEU A 305 -27.30 -24.52 -2.11
C LEU A 305 -28.23 -25.24 -1.10
N GLY A 306 -29.39 -25.70 -1.55
CA GLY A 306 -30.38 -26.41 -0.73
C GLY A 306 -31.16 -25.51 0.23
N GLU A 307 -31.61 -26.12 1.33
CA GLU A 307 -32.38 -25.44 2.36
C GLU A 307 -31.48 -24.70 3.37
N MET A 308 -31.77 -23.43 3.54
CA MET A 308 -31.13 -22.57 4.55
C MET A 308 -31.99 -22.54 5.80
N ALA A 309 -31.77 -23.51 6.71
CA ALA A 309 -32.45 -23.54 8.00
C ALA A 309 -32.01 -22.38 8.88
N LEU A 310 -32.92 -21.43 9.14
CA LEU A 310 -32.65 -20.23 9.93
C LEU A 310 -33.41 -20.32 11.27
N ASP A 311 -32.66 -20.13 12.35
CA ASP A 311 -33.23 -19.97 13.70
C ASP A 311 -33.17 -18.49 14.06
N ALA A 312 -34.31 -17.81 14.00
CA ALA A 312 -34.41 -16.38 14.26
C ALA A 312 -33.90 -15.98 15.66
N SER A 313 -33.93 -16.90 16.64
CA SER A 313 -33.42 -16.64 18.00
C SER A 313 -31.87 -16.46 18.00
N LYS A 314 -31.19 -16.99 16.99
CA LYS A 314 -29.74 -16.87 16.81
C LYS A 314 -29.31 -15.65 16.00
N ALA A 315 -30.23 -14.84 15.54
CA ALA A 315 -29.93 -13.59 14.87
C ALA A 315 -29.27 -12.60 15.85
N LYS A 316 -28.18 -11.97 15.42
CA LYS A 316 -27.44 -10.99 16.23
C LYS A 316 -27.04 -9.77 15.42
N ALA A 317 -26.90 -8.63 16.10
CA ALA A 317 -26.28 -7.45 15.51
C ALA A 317 -24.75 -7.65 15.38
N PHE A 318 -24.17 -7.11 14.33
CA PHE A 318 -22.73 -7.14 14.07
C PHE A 318 -22.16 -5.73 14.24
N ILE A 319 -22.05 -5.32 15.48
CA ILE A 319 -21.69 -3.97 15.88
C ILE A 319 -20.16 -3.84 15.99
N LEU A 320 -19.59 -2.90 15.23
CA LEU A 320 -18.23 -2.41 15.41
C LEU A 320 -18.24 -1.29 16.43
N LYS A 321 -17.35 -1.37 17.42
CA LYS A 321 -17.29 -0.45 18.57
C LYS A 321 -16.06 0.44 18.56
N ASN A 322 -15.07 0.13 17.72
CA ASN A 322 -13.83 0.88 17.65
C ASN A 322 -14.06 2.23 16.96
N GLN A 323 -14.39 3.24 17.75
CA GLN A 323 -14.72 4.60 17.25
C GLN A 323 -13.59 5.20 16.41
N GLY A 324 -12.32 5.02 16.81
CA GLY A 324 -11.18 5.50 16.06
C GLY A 324 -11.11 4.93 14.64
N LEU A 325 -11.45 3.65 14.48
CA LEU A 325 -11.51 2.98 13.18
C LEU A 325 -12.71 3.46 12.35
N ILE A 326 -13.89 3.57 12.97
CA ILE A 326 -15.13 4.05 12.32
C ILE A 326 -14.92 5.46 11.77
N GLU A 327 -14.39 6.38 12.56
CA GLU A 327 -14.11 7.75 12.17
C GLU A 327 -13.08 7.84 11.03
N ALA A 328 -11.99 7.07 11.13
CA ALA A 328 -10.93 7.06 10.13
C ALA A 328 -11.44 6.62 8.75
N VAL A 329 -12.34 5.64 8.72
CA VAL A 329 -12.92 5.14 7.47
C VAL A 329 -14.05 6.02 6.98
N ALA A 330 -14.94 6.50 7.88
CA ALA A 330 -16.05 7.39 7.51
C ALA A 330 -15.56 8.65 6.79
N ALA A 331 -14.40 9.19 7.18
CA ALA A 331 -13.79 10.35 6.55
C ALA A 331 -13.27 10.08 5.10
N LYS A 332 -13.11 8.83 4.71
CA LYS A 332 -12.48 8.43 3.43
C LYS A 332 -13.47 7.79 2.45
N VAL A 333 -14.60 7.27 2.91
CA VAL A 333 -15.59 6.62 2.04
C VAL A 333 -16.64 7.62 1.57
N VAL A 334 -17.04 7.51 0.31
CA VAL A 334 -18.05 8.40 -0.29
C VAL A 334 -19.39 8.21 0.42
N GLY A 335 -19.99 9.32 0.87
CA GLY A 335 -21.27 9.32 1.59
C GLY A 335 -21.19 8.87 3.05
N GLY A 336 -19.94 8.77 3.61
CA GLY A 336 -19.73 8.40 5.01
C GLY A 336 -20.24 7.02 5.40
N LEU A 337 -20.26 6.70 6.67
CA LEU A 337 -20.85 5.47 7.25
C LEU A 337 -22.11 5.81 8.03
N THR A 338 -23.09 4.90 8.03
CA THR A 338 -24.32 5.04 8.83
C THR A 338 -24.09 4.43 10.20
N THR A 339 -24.06 5.27 11.24
CA THR A 339 -23.86 4.84 12.62
C THR A 339 -25.20 4.77 13.38
N THR A 340 -25.20 4.02 14.47
CA THR A 340 -26.27 4.00 15.46
C THR A 340 -26.28 5.29 16.29
N ALA A 341 -27.31 5.55 17.08
CA ALA A 341 -27.43 6.76 17.89
C ALA A 341 -26.30 6.92 18.92
N ASP A 342 -25.71 5.84 19.40
CA ASP A 342 -24.54 5.78 20.28
C ASP A 342 -23.20 5.78 19.54
N GLY A 343 -23.22 6.05 18.23
CA GLY A 343 -22.02 6.22 17.40
C GLY A 343 -21.38 4.90 16.94
N HIS A 344 -21.91 3.75 17.31
CA HIS A 344 -21.42 2.46 16.86
C HIS A 344 -21.82 2.18 15.40
N LEU A 345 -21.20 1.21 14.76
CA LEU A 345 -21.45 0.84 13.38
C LEU A 345 -21.97 -0.59 13.28
N ASP A 346 -23.22 -0.76 12.85
CA ASP A 346 -23.66 -2.07 12.38
C ASP A 346 -23.17 -2.29 10.95
N ILE A 347 -22.29 -3.27 10.77
CA ILE A 347 -21.66 -3.54 9.48
C ILE A 347 -22.64 -3.97 8.39
N TYR A 348 -23.77 -4.54 8.76
CA TYR A 348 -24.79 -5.00 7.81
C TYR A 348 -25.95 -4.02 7.63
N ALA A 349 -25.99 -2.93 8.41
CA ALA A 349 -26.98 -1.88 8.23
C ALA A 349 -26.66 -1.05 6.97
N ALA A 350 -27.70 -0.63 6.26
CA ALA A 350 -27.61 0.15 5.03
C ALA A 350 -26.56 -0.44 4.04
N ASP A 351 -25.63 0.39 3.58
CA ASP A 351 -24.55 0.03 2.66
C ASP A 351 -23.15 0.06 3.34
N ASN A 352 -23.12 -0.02 4.68
CA ASN A 352 -21.88 0.07 5.45
C ASN A 352 -20.85 -0.98 5.01
N LEU A 353 -21.28 -2.24 4.82
CA LEU A 353 -20.39 -3.31 4.40
C LEU A 353 -19.74 -3.00 3.04
N GLU A 354 -20.54 -2.56 2.06
CA GLU A 354 -20.07 -2.22 0.72
C GLU A 354 -19.09 -1.06 0.75
N LYS A 355 -19.34 -0.04 1.56
CA LYS A 355 -18.46 1.12 1.76
C LYS A 355 -17.14 0.70 2.40
N ILE A 356 -17.16 -0.12 3.45
CA ILE A 356 -15.96 -0.66 4.09
C ILE A 356 -15.14 -1.49 3.11
N LEU A 357 -15.80 -2.39 2.35
CA LEU A 357 -15.12 -3.23 1.36
C LEU A 357 -14.65 -2.45 0.12
N SER A 358 -15.20 -1.28 -0.15
CA SER A 358 -14.73 -0.39 -1.23
C SER A 358 -13.44 0.35 -0.86
N TYR A 359 -13.12 0.50 0.43
CA TYR A 359 -11.92 1.16 0.89
C TYR A 359 -10.68 0.34 0.49
N LYS A 360 -9.75 0.99 -0.22
CA LYS A 360 -8.53 0.36 -0.75
C LYS A 360 -7.30 1.17 -0.34
N GLY A 361 -6.18 0.47 -0.25
CA GLY A 361 -4.90 1.11 0.02
C GLY A 361 -4.55 1.14 1.50
N MET A 362 -3.87 2.21 1.94
CA MET A 362 -3.38 2.35 3.30
C MET A 362 -4.47 2.90 4.22
N LEU A 363 -4.79 2.18 5.27
CA LEU A 363 -5.69 2.63 6.32
C LEU A 363 -4.93 3.44 7.37
N GLU A 364 -5.34 4.68 7.57
CA GLU A 364 -4.72 5.61 8.52
C GLU A 364 -5.64 5.83 9.72
N VAL A 365 -5.25 5.28 10.86
CA VAL A 365 -5.93 5.45 12.16
C VAL A 365 -4.93 6.07 13.14
N ASN A 366 -4.67 7.37 12.96
CA ASN A 366 -3.59 8.06 13.68
C ASN A 366 -4.14 8.90 14.83
N ASN A 367 -3.46 8.88 15.98
CA ASN A 367 -3.77 9.71 17.14
C ASN A 367 -5.23 9.57 17.60
N LYS A 368 -5.72 8.33 17.68
CA LYS A 368 -7.07 7.98 18.11
C LYS A 368 -7.03 7.31 19.48
N ASP A 369 -7.36 8.06 20.54
CA ASP A 369 -7.39 7.54 21.92
C ASP A 369 -8.44 6.43 22.09
N ASN A 370 -9.47 6.42 21.23
CA ASN A 370 -10.52 5.40 21.19
C ASN A 370 -10.22 4.22 20.24
N PHE A 371 -9.00 4.09 19.73
CA PHE A 371 -8.52 2.92 18.99
C PHE A 371 -7.72 2.00 19.91
N THR A 372 -8.36 0.92 20.38
CA THR A 372 -7.81 0.04 21.44
C THR A 372 -7.44 -1.36 20.98
N SER A 373 -7.91 -1.82 19.82
CA SER A 373 -7.69 -3.17 19.26
C SER A 373 -7.67 -3.16 17.75
N ILE A 374 -6.98 -4.13 17.15
CA ILE A 374 -6.97 -4.39 15.69
C ILE A 374 -8.00 -5.42 15.25
N ASP A 375 -8.79 -6.02 16.15
CA ASP A 375 -9.66 -7.16 15.82
C ASP A 375 -10.71 -6.85 14.77
N GLU A 376 -11.20 -5.60 14.72
CA GLU A 376 -12.19 -5.17 13.75
C GLU A 376 -11.62 -4.98 12.34
N LEU A 377 -10.29 -5.00 12.14
CA LEU A 377 -9.64 -4.94 10.82
C LEU A 377 -10.04 -6.11 9.91
N GLN A 378 -10.55 -7.22 10.46
CA GLN A 378 -11.04 -8.36 9.69
C GLN A 378 -12.14 -7.99 8.66
N TYR A 379 -12.84 -6.89 8.86
CA TYR A 379 -13.88 -6.39 7.94
C TYR A 379 -13.32 -5.54 6.81
N TYR A 380 -12.07 -5.05 6.92
CA TYR A 380 -11.41 -4.17 5.95
C TYR A 380 -10.50 -4.97 5.00
N ARG A 381 -11.12 -5.79 4.14
CA ARG A 381 -10.41 -6.81 3.34
C ARG A 381 -9.56 -6.27 2.20
N ASN A 382 -9.78 -5.03 1.78
CA ASN A 382 -9.10 -4.43 0.62
C ASN A 382 -8.01 -3.42 1.01
N ILE A 383 -7.68 -3.29 2.29
CA ILE A 383 -6.52 -2.52 2.73
C ILE A 383 -5.23 -3.28 2.41
N ASN A 384 -4.19 -2.56 2.04
CA ASN A 384 -2.86 -3.14 1.78
C ASN A 384 -1.78 -2.65 2.75
N GLY A 385 -2.10 -1.69 3.61
CA GLY A 385 -1.19 -1.17 4.62
C GLY A 385 -1.94 -0.50 5.77
N LEU A 386 -1.21 -0.25 6.86
CA LEU A 386 -1.73 0.35 8.09
C LEU A 386 -0.79 1.45 8.59
N ASN A 387 -1.34 2.60 8.94
CA ASN A 387 -0.68 3.58 9.77
C ASN A 387 -1.51 3.75 11.06
N LEU A 388 -0.95 3.27 12.16
CA LEU A 388 -1.56 3.25 13.49
C LEU A 388 -0.78 4.11 14.48
N GLN A 389 -0.13 5.17 14.01
CA GLN A 389 0.73 6.03 14.83
C GLN A 389 -0.07 6.79 15.91
N GLY A 390 0.50 6.88 17.11
CA GLY A 390 0.01 7.74 18.18
C GLY A 390 -1.26 7.24 18.88
N ASN A 391 -1.60 5.95 18.73
CA ASN A 391 -2.75 5.34 19.42
C ASN A 391 -2.36 4.88 20.83
N LYS A 392 -2.42 5.78 21.79
CA LYS A 392 -1.90 5.56 23.16
C LYS A 392 -2.60 4.44 23.90
N ASN A 393 -3.86 4.17 23.57
CA ASN A 393 -4.68 3.11 24.20
C ASN A 393 -4.70 1.80 23.42
N LEU A 394 -4.02 1.73 22.26
CA LEU A 394 -3.78 0.48 21.56
C LEU A 394 -2.84 -0.39 22.41
N ALA A 395 -3.29 -1.59 22.82
CA ALA A 395 -2.62 -2.35 23.86
C ALA A 395 -2.49 -3.85 23.55
N GLY A 396 -1.57 -4.50 24.27
CA GLY A 396 -1.41 -5.95 24.26
C GLY A 396 -0.69 -6.49 23.04
N GLU A 397 -1.05 -7.70 22.64
CA GLU A 397 -0.49 -8.38 21.47
C GLU A 397 -1.23 -7.99 20.19
N LEU A 398 -0.50 -7.54 19.17
CA LEU A 398 -1.02 -7.23 17.85
C LEU A 398 -0.66 -8.37 16.89
N ASP A 399 -1.63 -9.24 16.62
CA ASP A 399 -1.47 -10.38 15.72
C ASP A 399 -1.97 -10.03 14.31
N PHE A 400 -1.04 -9.55 13.48
CA PHE A 400 -1.33 -9.21 12.07
C PHE A 400 -1.41 -10.43 11.15
N ASN A 401 -1.08 -11.62 11.63
CA ASN A 401 -1.19 -12.87 10.87
C ASN A 401 -2.61 -13.14 10.35
N LYS A 402 -3.61 -12.57 11.02
CA LYS A 402 -5.02 -12.63 10.63
C LYS A 402 -5.38 -11.78 9.40
N TYR A 403 -4.45 -10.93 8.92
CA TYR A 403 -4.70 -9.92 7.87
C TYR A 403 -3.73 -10.04 6.70
N PRO A 404 -3.75 -11.16 5.93
CA PRO A 404 -2.79 -11.44 4.86
C PRO A 404 -2.88 -10.48 3.66
N GLN A 405 -3.95 -9.67 3.60
CA GLN A 405 -4.10 -8.60 2.61
C GLN A 405 -3.13 -7.43 2.83
N ILE A 406 -2.50 -7.31 4.00
CA ILE A 406 -1.52 -6.28 4.28
C ILE A 406 -0.20 -6.66 3.60
N THR A 407 0.12 -6.00 2.51
CA THR A 407 1.27 -6.31 1.65
C THR A 407 2.26 -5.17 1.51
N ASN A 408 1.88 -3.95 1.92
CA ASN A 408 2.71 -2.76 1.79
C ASN A 408 3.48 -2.50 3.09
N ARG A 409 2.88 -1.77 4.03
CA ARG A 409 3.56 -1.41 5.28
C ARG A 409 2.62 -1.43 6.49
N ILE A 410 3.24 -1.61 7.66
CA ILE A 410 2.63 -1.35 8.96
C ILE A 410 3.49 -0.32 9.68
N ILE A 411 2.87 0.77 10.13
CA ILE A 411 3.50 1.80 10.96
C ILE A 411 2.82 1.78 12.32
N LEU A 412 3.62 1.45 13.35
CA LEU A 412 3.24 1.47 14.76
C LEU A 412 4.23 2.38 15.47
N SER A 413 3.77 3.46 16.04
CA SER A 413 4.63 4.42 16.74
C SER A 413 3.83 5.10 17.83
N GLY A 414 4.43 5.34 19.00
CA GLY A 414 3.77 6.05 20.09
C GLY A 414 2.55 5.34 20.69
N SER A 415 2.57 4.00 20.69
CA SER A 415 1.56 3.13 21.33
C SER A 415 2.21 2.33 22.47
N PRO A 416 2.43 2.94 23.64
CA PRO A 416 3.30 2.37 24.70
C PRO A 416 2.76 1.11 25.37
N LEU A 417 1.47 0.81 25.20
CA LEU A 417 0.82 -0.35 25.79
C LEU A 417 0.89 -1.61 24.91
N VAL A 418 1.44 -1.49 23.69
CA VAL A 418 1.69 -2.65 22.82
C VAL A 418 2.85 -3.46 23.36
N THR A 419 2.63 -4.76 23.58
CA THR A 419 3.63 -5.66 24.19
C THR A 419 4.25 -6.63 23.22
N LYS A 420 3.53 -6.97 22.13
CA LYS A 420 3.99 -7.92 21.11
C LYS A 420 3.41 -7.55 19.74
N VAL A 421 4.22 -7.74 18.70
CA VAL A 421 3.82 -7.59 17.30
C VAL A 421 4.12 -8.89 16.56
N ASN A 422 3.11 -9.50 15.93
CA ASN A 422 3.25 -10.73 15.14
C ASN A 422 2.92 -10.48 13.68
N ILE A 423 3.90 -10.70 12.78
CA ILE A 423 3.78 -10.57 11.33
C ILE A 423 4.09 -11.88 10.57
N THR A 424 4.08 -13.03 11.27
CA THR A 424 4.53 -14.33 10.74
C THR A 424 3.90 -14.72 9.41
N GLY A 425 2.59 -14.46 9.21
CA GLY A 425 1.85 -14.81 7.99
C GLY A 425 1.82 -13.71 6.93
N LEU A 426 2.55 -12.61 7.11
CA LEU A 426 2.60 -11.52 6.14
C LEU A 426 3.76 -11.68 5.15
N ASP A 427 3.72 -12.74 4.32
CA ASP A 427 4.80 -13.08 3.39
C ASP A 427 5.09 -11.98 2.35
N LYS A 428 4.13 -11.10 2.09
CA LYS A 428 4.23 -10.04 1.07
C LYS A 428 4.47 -8.65 1.65
N ILE A 429 4.55 -8.50 2.97
CA ILE A 429 4.79 -7.19 3.59
C ILE A 429 6.14 -6.63 3.17
N ALA A 430 6.18 -5.34 2.80
CA ALA A 430 7.39 -4.67 2.37
C ALA A 430 8.10 -3.91 3.51
N GLU A 431 7.37 -3.42 4.50
CA GLU A 431 7.93 -2.58 5.57
C GLU A 431 7.18 -2.75 6.88
N LEU A 432 7.92 -2.91 7.99
CA LEU A 432 7.43 -2.77 9.36
C LEU A 432 8.19 -1.64 10.07
N GLN A 433 7.45 -0.64 10.57
CA GLN A 433 7.94 0.41 11.45
C GLN A 433 7.21 0.27 12.80
N ALA A 434 7.88 -0.30 13.80
CA ALA A 434 7.34 -0.51 15.13
C ALA A 434 8.31 0.10 16.16
N HIS A 435 8.19 1.42 16.36
CA HIS A 435 9.13 2.20 17.15
C HIS A 435 8.42 3.11 18.16
N HIS A 436 9.15 3.59 19.19
CA HIS A 436 8.58 4.33 20.33
C HIS A 436 7.46 3.53 21.04
N LEU A 437 7.63 2.20 21.13
CA LEU A 437 6.71 1.30 21.80
C LEU A 437 7.37 0.83 23.10
N ASP A 438 7.31 1.67 24.15
CA ASP A 438 8.04 1.41 25.40
C ASP A 438 7.70 0.06 26.05
N GLY A 439 6.48 -0.45 25.84
CA GLY A 439 6.01 -1.76 26.32
C GLY A 439 6.39 -2.95 25.45
N LEU A 440 6.92 -2.75 24.25
CA LEU A 440 7.20 -3.81 23.28
C LEU A 440 8.32 -4.74 23.77
N LYS A 441 7.97 -6.01 23.99
CA LYS A 441 8.90 -7.04 24.46
C LYS A 441 9.32 -7.99 23.34
N GLU A 442 8.46 -8.22 22.36
CA GLU A 442 8.65 -9.22 21.32
C GLU A 442 8.10 -8.76 19.95
N VAL A 443 8.88 -9.00 18.90
CA VAL A 443 8.44 -8.95 17.51
C VAL A 443 8.62 -10.34 16.92
N VAL A 444 7.52 -10.99 16.54
CA VAL A 444 7.56 -12.31 15.92
C VAL A 444 7.50 -12.13 14.40
N THR A 445 8.59 -12.48 13.78
CA THR A 445 8.74 -12.50 12.33
C THR A 445 8.63 -13.94 11.81
N GLY A 446 8.30 -14.10 10.53
CA GLY A 446 8.29 -15.39 9.82
C GLY A 446 9.19 -15.33 8.61
N ASN A 447 8.86 -16.11 7.58
CA ASN A 447 9.50 -16.05 6.30
C ASN A 447 8.99 -14.83 5.51
N ASN A 448 9.21 -13.62 6.03
CA ASN A 448 8.77 -12.36 5.39
C ASN A 448 9.66 -12.02 4.19
N THR A 449 9.58 -12.82 3.13
CA THR A 449 10.52 -12.81 1.99
C THR A 449 10.54 -11.52 1.18
N LYS A 450 9.54 -10.65 1.37
CA LYS A 450 9.43 -9.34 0.69
C LYS A 450 9.75 -8.16 1.60
N LEU A 451 10.02 -8.39 2.89
CA LEU A 451 10.32 -7.32 3.83
C LEU A 451 11.66 -6.66 3.49
N MET A 452 11.61 -5.39 3.10
CA MET A 452 12.78 -4.59 2.69
C MET A 452 13.31 -3.70 3.84
N ALA A 453 12.44 -3.27 4.75
CA ALA A 453 12.80 -2.41 5.85
C ALA A 453 12.16 -2.85 7.16
N LEU A 454 12.97 -2.97 8.22
CA LEU A 454 12.55 -3.30 9.57
C LEU A 454 13.06 -2.22 10.54
N GLY A 455 12.14 -1.40 11.05
CA GLY A 455 12.41 -0.33 12.00
C GLY A 455 11.85 -0.66 13.39
N LEU A 456 12.74 -0.95 14.34
CA LEU A 456 12.40 -1.33 15.73
C LEU A 456 13.16 -0.46 16.74
N TYR A 457 13.35 0.82 16.43
CA TYR A 457 14.11 1.73 17.25
C TYR A 457 13.31 2.36 18.40
N GLU A 458 14.00 2.84 19.43
CA GLU A 458 13.40 3.46 20.61
C GLU A 458 12.37 2.60 21.33
N ASN A 459 12.65 1.26 21.41
CA ASN A 459 11.85 0.28 22.12
C ASN A 459 12.59 -0.17 23.39
N LYS A 460 12.25 0.43 24.52
CA LYS A 460 13.00 0.25 25.77
C LYS A 460 12.88 -1.13 26.39
N SER A 461 11.80 -1.88 26.10
CA SER A 461 11.56 -3.21 26.68
C SER A 461 11.95 -4.37 25.76
N LEU A 462 12.38 -4.09 24.52
CA LEU A 462 12.74 -5.13 23.55
C LEU A 462 14.13 -5.68 23.86
N GLU A 463 14.25 -7.01 24.06
CA GLU A 463 15.50 -7.66 24.44
C GLU A 463 16.25 -8.34 23.29
N SER A 464 15.55 -8.70 22.21
CA SER A 464 16.14 -9.32 21.04
C SER A 464 15.38 -8.96 19.76
N VAL A 465 16.08 -9.03 18.63
CA VAL A 465 15.50 -8.83 17.31
C VAL A 465 15.85 -10.01 16.42
N ASP A 466 14.84 -10.68 15.89
CA ASP A 466 15.02 -11.69 14.86
C ASP A 466 14.70 -11.10 13.47
N ALA A 467 15.73 -10.85 12.70
CA ALA A 467 15.69 -10.40 11.30
C ALA A 467 16.28 -11.48 10.37
N SER A 468 16.17 -12.76 10.77
CA SER A 468 16.66 -13.89 9.98
C SER A 468 15.68 -14.29 8.88
N ASN A 469 16.18 -14.98 7.86
CA ASN A 469 15.41 -15.51 6.74
C ASN A 469 14.61 -14.44 5.96
N MET A 470 15.16 -13.22 5.86
CA MET A 470 14.58 -12.08 5.15
C MET A 470 15.42 -11.70 3.92
N PRO A 471 15.30 -12.44 2.82
CA PRO A 471 16.18 -12.25 1.65
C PRO A 471 16.03 -10.89 0.97
N ALA A 472 14.91 -10.19 1.14
CA ALA A 472 14.71 -8.84 0.58
C ALA A 472 15.14 -7.72 1.53
N LEU A 473 15.49 -8.02 2.80
CA LEU A 473 15.79 -7.01 3.80
C LEU A 473 17.06 -6.23 3.42
N THR A 474 16.91 -4.91 3.32
CA THR A 474 18.01 -3.99 3.00
C THR A 474 18.36 -3.07 4.18
N THR A 475 17.40 -2.80 5.06
CA THR A 475 17.57 -1.83 6.14
C THR A 475 17.03 -2.38 7.46
N LEU A 476 17.87 -2.41 8.47
CA LEU A 476 17.52 -2.77 9.84
C LEU A 476 17.89 -1.63 10.79
N LYS A 477 16.90 -1.06 11.48
CA LYS A 477 17.09 0.03 12.45
C LYS A 477 16.58 -0.37 13.82
N THR A 478 17.46 -0.41 14.81
CA THR A 478 17.16 -0.79 16.20
C THR A 478 17.69 0.22 17.21
N TYR A 479 18.15 1.38 16.74
CA TYR A 479 18.82 2.37 17.56
C TYR A 479 17.99 2.80 18.79
N SER A 480 18.69 3.27 19.84
CA SER A 480 18.08 3.75 21.09
C SER A 480 17.16 2.71 21.80
N SER A 481 17.44 1.43 21.58
CA SER A 481 16.75 0.32 22.25
C SER A 481 17.73 -0.39 23.20
N SER A 482 17.96 0.24 24.36
CA SER A 482 19.08 -0.06 25.25
C SER A 482 19.09 -1.49 25.82
N ASN A 483 17.96 -2.18 25.85
CA ASN A 483 17.85 -3.53 26.40
C ASN A 483 18.07 -4.64 25.36
N ILE A 484 18.21 -4.32 24.06
CA ILE A 484 18.51 -5.33 23.04
C ILE A 484 19.88 -5.95 23.33
N LYS A 485 19.90 -7.27 23.57
CA LYS A 485 21.09 -8.09 23.82
C LYS A 485 21.62 -8.71 22.53
N THR A 486 20.72 -9.13 21.64
CA THR A 486 21.07 -9.83 20.40
C THR A 486 20.22 -9.37 19.21
N ILE A 487 20.84 -9.33 18.04
CA ILE A 487 20.20 -9.13 16.74
C ILE A 487 20.58 -10.33 15.87
N ASN A 488 19.61 -11.05 15.32
CA ASN A 488 19.85 -12.17 14.41
C ASN A 488 19.57 -11.73 12.97
N THR A 489 20.57 -11.80 12.09
CA THR A 489 20.49 -11.43 10.66
C THR A 489 20.81 -12.63 9.74
N THR A 490 20.78 -13.85 10.28
CA THR A 490 21.11 -15.08 9.55
C THR A 490 20.20 -15.21 8.31
N ASN A 491 20.78 -15.59 7.17
CA ASN A 491 20.05 -15.73 5.90
C ASN A 491 19.35 -14.44 5.40
N SER A 492 19.91 -13.27 5.71
CA SER A 492 19.46 -11.96 5.17
C SER A 492 20.55 -11.30 4.33
N PRO A 493 20.93 -11.89 3.17
CA PRO A 493 22.14 -11.56 2.42
C PRO A 493 22.13 -10.19 1.75
N ASN A 494 20.95 -9.60 1.56
CA ASN A 494 20.79 -8.31 0.89
C ASN A 494 20.82 -7.10 1.84
N LEU A 495 21.06 -7.35 3.14
CA LEU A 495 21.12 -6.29 4.14
C LEU A 495 22.29 -5.33 3.82
N LYS A 496 21.96 -4.03 3.69
CA LYS A 496 22.89 -2.94 3.35
C LYS A 496 23.18 -2.05 4.54
N GLU A 497 22.22 -1.85 5.41
CA GLU A 497 22.33 -0.97 6.58
C GLU A 497 21.87 -1.69 7.84
N VAL A 498 22.74 -1.70 8.85
CA VAL A 498 22.41 -2.03 10.23
C VAL A 498 22.70 -0.82 11.10
N ASN A 499 21.67 -0.24 11.70
CA ASN A 499 21.79 0.84 12.65
C ASN A 499 21.34 0.38 14.04
N ALA A 500 22.28 0.05 14.88
CA ALA A 500 22.12 -0.37 16.27
C ALA A 500 22.71 0.64 17.25
N THR A 501 22.76 1.92 16.87
CA THR A 501 23.25 3.03 17.71
C THR A 501 22.55 3.06 19.06
N SER A 502 23.31 3.22 20.14
CA SER A 502 22.81 3.30 21.53
C SER A 502 22.02 2.06 22.00
N ASN A 503 22.32 0.90 21.43
CA ASN A 503 21.89 -0.36 21.98
C ASN A 503 22.92 -0.86 23.01
N SER A 504 22.93 -0.22 24.16
CA SER A 504 24.00 -0.36 25.16
C SER A 504 24.10 -1.74 25.85
N SER A 505 23.17 -2.64 25.59
CA SER A 505 23.23 -4.03 26.03
C SER A 505 23.57 -5.03 24.91
N LEU A 506 23.76 -4.56 23.66
CA LEU A 506 23.98 -5.41 22.49
C LEU A 506 25.35 -6.10 22.55
N THR A 507 25.31 -7.43 22.67
CA THR A 507 26.51 -8.27 22.76
C THR A 507 26.80 -9.07 21.48
N ALA A 508 25.83 -9.23 20.59
CA ALA A 508 26.03 -9.97 19.35
C ALA A 508 25.08 -9.52 18.22
N ILE A 509 25.60 -9.50 16.99
CA ILE A 509 24.84 -9.50 15.73
C ILE A 509 25.10 -10.86 15.07
N ILE A 510 24.19 -11.80 15.29
CA ILE A 510 24.29 -13.18 14.80
C ILE A 510 24.08 -13.17 13.28
N GLY A 511 24.89 -13.92 12.55
CA GLY A 511 24.76 -14.01 11.07
C GLY A 511 25.37 -12.84 10.32
N LEU A 512 26.06 -11.91 10.99
CA LEU A 512 26.67 -10.74 10.33
C LEU A 512 27.53 -11.15 9.14
N ASN A 513 28.31 -12.22 9.23
CA ASN A 513 29.16 -12.73 8.14
C ASN A 513 28.37 -13.13 6.88
N GLY A 514 27.09 -13.46 7.00
CA GLY A 514 26.21 -13.74 5.87
C GLY A 514 25.73 -12.50 5.11
N ASN A 515 25.87 -11.31 5.70
CA ASN A 515 25.37 -10.06 5.13
C ASN A 515 26.41 -9.45 4.17
N ARG A 516 26.69 -10.11 3.05
CA ARG A 516 27.77 -9.74 2.10
C ARG A 516 27.54 -8.42 1.36
N ASN A 517 26.31 -7.92 1.37
CA ASN A 517 25.96 -6.64 0.76
C ASN A 517 25.97 -5.46 1.74
N LEU A 518 26.45 -5.68 2.97
CA LEU A 518 26.45 -4.64 4.00
C LEU A 518 27.35 -3.46 3.57
N GLU A 519 26.78 -2.26 3.60
CA GLU A 519 27.41 -0.99 3.24
C GLU A 519 27.65 -0.11 4.47
N VAL A 520 26.75 -0.17 5.47
CA VAL A 520 26.80 0.68 6.67
C VAL A 520 26.53 -0.14 7.92
N LEU A 521 27.45 -0.09 8.88
CA LEU A 521 27.26 -0.59 10.22
C LEU A 521 27.44 0.52 11.25
N ASN A 522 26.39 0.86 11.98
CA ASN A 522 26.45 1.72 13.17
C ASN A 522 26.13 0.89 14.41
N ALA A 523 27.13 0.69 15.26
CA ALA A 523 27.02 -0.03 16.53
C ALA A 523 27.60 0.80 17.69
N PHE A 524 27.29 2.10 17.70
CA PHE A 524 27.66 3.03 18.77
C PHE A 524 27.16 2.52 20.12
N GLN A 525 28.02 2.48 21.13
CA GLN A 525 27.78 1.98 22.50
C GLN A 525 27.43 0.49 22.62
N ALA A 526 27.62 -0.32 21.57
CA ALA A 526 27.39 -1.75 21.66
C ALA A 526 28.45 -2.46 22.53
N LYS A 527 28.09 -3.56 23.18
CA LYS A 527 29.00 -4.39 23.98
C LYS A 527 29.61 -5.55 23.20
N ILE A 528 29.61 -5.49 21.88
CA ILE A 528 30.23 -6.50 21.01
C ILE A 528 31.74 -6.32 21.10
N GLU A 529 32.46 -7.39 21.47
CA GLU A 529 33.91 -7.34 21.67
C GLU A 529 34.74 -7.56 20.41
N SER A 530 34.23 -8.32 19.43
CA SER A 530 34.93 -8.61 18.18
C SER A 530 34.00 -8.51 17.00
N TYR A 531 34.50 -7.89 15.92
CA TYR A 531 33.82 -7.79 14.62
C TYR A 531 34.68 -8.47 13.56
N ASP A 532 34.04 -9.30 12.73
CA ASP A 532 34.68 -9.94 11.58
C ASP A 532 33.99 -9.49 10.29
N PHE A 533 34.68 -8.68 9.50
CA PHE A 533 34.22 -8.15 8.22
C PHE A 533 34.86 -8.84 7.01
N SER A 534 35.42 -10.03 7.20
CA SER A 534 36.15 -10.74 6.13
C SER A 534 35.31 -11.03 4.86
N LEU A 535 33.97 -11.01 4.97
CA LEU A 535 33.06 -11.26 3.85
C LEU A 535 32.27 -10.02 3.38
N GLN A 536 32.46 -8.85 4.02
CA GLN A 536 31.72 -7.61 3.73
C GLN A 536 32.48 -6.68 2.78
N THR A 537 32.74 -7.13 1.57
CA THR A 537 33.55 -6.39 0.57
C THR A 537 32.92 -5.08 0.06
N LYS A 538 31.70 -4.77 0.46
CA LYS A 538 30.99 -3.53 0.10
C LYS A 538 30.87 -2.53 1.25
N LEU A 539 31.42 -2.85 2.42
CA LEU A 539 31.27 -2.03 3.62
C LEU A 539 32.01 -0.69 3.44
N ARG A 540 31.27 0.40 3.60
CA ARG A 540 31.74 1.79 3.39
C ARG A 540 31.89 2.55 4.69
N VAL A 541 31.00 2.30 5.66
CA VAL A 541 30.96 3.01 6.93
C VAL A 541 30.92 2.03 8.08
N ILE A 542 31.89 2.15 8.98
CA ILE A 542 31.94 1.43 10.25
C ILE A 542 31.98 2.46 11.38
N ASN A 543 30.98 2.44 12.25
CA ASN A 543 30.95 3.28 13.45
C ASN A 543 30.76 2.40 14.70
N LEU A 544 31.82 2.29 15.51
CA LEU A 544 31.88 1.55 16.75
C LEU A 544 32.23 2.47 17.94
N THR A 545 31.83 3.72 17.88
CA THR A 545 32.08 4.72 18.93
C THR A 545 31.63 4.23 20.29
N SER A 546 32.47 4.38 21.31
CA SER A 546 32.19 4.01 22.70
C SER A 546 31.71 2.56 22.86
N SER A 547 32.12 1.67 21.97
CA SER A 547 31.78 0.25 22.01
C SER A 547 32.81 -0.54 22.85
N ALA A 548 32.44 -1.79 23.20
CA ALA A 548 33.37 -2.71 23.84
C ALA A 548 34.36 -3.39 22.88
N ALA A 549 34.41 -2.96 21.62
CA ALA A 549 35.23 -3.57 20.58
C ALA A 549 36.72 -3.60 20.97
N LYS A 550 37.28 -4.81 20.95
CA LYS A 550 38.73 -5.09 21.18
C LYS A 550 39.45 -5.42 19.88
N GLU A 551 38.71 -5.94 18.90
CA GLU A 551 39.26 -6.43 17.63
C GLU A 551 38.30 -6.19 16.47
N ILE A 552 38.87 -5.81 15.31
CA ILE A 552 38.23 -5.74 14.01
C ILE A 552 39.04 -6.59 13.03
N LYS A 553 38.43 -7.69 12.56
CA LYS A 553 39.00 -8.55 11.51
C LYS A 553 38.49 -8.18 10.14
N GLY A 554 39.27 -8.45 9.11
CA GLY A 554 38.84 -8.35 7.71
C GLY A 554 38.80 -6.95 7.13
N LEU A 555 39.44 -5.93 7.76
CA LEU A 555 39.59 -4.60 7.15
C LEU A 555 40.32 -4.65 5.80
N ASP A 556 41.26 -5.58 5.65
CA ASP A 556 41.93 -5.88 4.39
C ASP A 556 40.99 -6.40 3.29
N LYS A 557 39.96 -7.15 3.68
CA LYS A 557 38.94 -7.69 2.75
C LYS A 557 37.88 -6.64 2.40
N VAL A 558 37.55 -5.75 3.33
CA VAL A 558 36.72 -4.57 3.04
C VAL A 558 37.41 -3.70 1.97
N GLY A 559 38.75 -3.58 2.05
CA GLY A 559 39.57 -3.03 0.99
C GLY A 559 39.18 -1.60 0.60
N ALA A 560 39.16 -1.35 -0.72
CA ALA A 560 38.89 -0.02 -1.26
C ALA A 560 37.44 0.48 -1.09
N SER A 561 36.53 -0.33 -0.58
CA SER A 561 35.16 0.12 -0.33
C SER A 561 35.05 1.02 0.91
N LEU A 562 35.93 0.87 1.90
CA LEU A 562 35.86 1.61 3.15
C LEU A 562 36.14 3.11 2.95
N VAL A 563 35.19 3.93 3.40
CA VAL A 563 35.25 5.40 3.30
C VAL A 563 35.35 6.05 4.68
N GLU A 564 34.67 5.49 5.67
CA GLU A 564 34.64 6.00 7.04
C GLU A 564 34.87 4.87 8.05
N LEU A 565 35.88 5.07 8.94
CA LEU A 565 36.13 4.25 10.11
C LEU A 565 36.08 5.14 11.36
N VAL A 566 35.10 4.94 12.21
CA VAL A 566 34.88 5.76 13.42
C VAL A 566 34.78 4.81 14.61
N ILE A 567 35.85 4.75 15.40
CA ILE A 567 36.02 3.77 16.50
C ILE A 567 36.47 4.43 17.82
N PRO A 568 36.15 5.70 18.09
CA PRO A 568 36.67 6.38 19.29
C PRO A 568 36.11 5.72 20.57
N ASN A 569 36.93 5.83 21.64
CA ASN A 569 36.58 5.33 22.96
C ASN A 569 36.16 3.83 22.97
N SER A 570 36.79 3.03 22.08
CA SER A 570 36.69 1.56 22.09
C SER A 570 37.96 0.97 22.80
N GLN A 571 37.98 -0.38 22.90
CA GLN A 571 39.15 -1.07 23.49
C GLN A 571 40.13 -1.57 22.45
N ILE A 572 40.05 -1.10 21.21
CA ILE A 572 40.96 -1.45 20.11
C ILE A 572 42.33 -0.89 20.37
N THR A 573 43.38 -1.72 20.24
CA THR A 573 44.74 -1.37 20.46
C THR A 573 45.59 -1.22 19.21
N SER A 574 45.11 -1.78 18.09
CA SER A 574 45.76 -1.67 16.76
C SER A 574 44.75 -1.86 15.65
N ILE A 575 45.02 -1.24 14.49
CA ILE A 575 44.27 -1.45 13.25
C ILE A 575 45.24 -1.52 12.09
N ASP A 576 45.01 -2.38 11.12
CA ASP A 576 45.65 -2.36 9.81
C ASP A 576 44.68 -1.84 8.77
N ILE A 577 44.94 -0.65 8.26
CA ILE A 577 44.15 0.05 7.24
C ILE A 577 44.94 0.25 5.93
N SER A 578 46.06 -0.46 5.75
CA SER A 578 46.93 -0.37 4.58
C SER A 578 46.21 -0.70 3.27
N GLN A 579 45.17 -1.58 3.32
CA GLN A 579 44.39 -1.98 2.16
C GLN A 579 43.12 -1.11 1.95
N ASN A 580 42.98 0.02 2.67
CA ASN A 580 41.81 0.90 2.59
C ASN A 580 42.14 2.28 1.98
N PRO A 581 42.58 2.36 0.71
CA PRO A 581 43.11 3.60 0.09
C PRO A 581 42.05 4.68 -0.14
N ASN A 582 40.76 4.32 -0.07
CA ASN A 582 39.64 5.25 -0.24
C ASN A 582 39.13 5.85 1.08
N LEU A 583 39.78 5.52 2.21
CA LEU A 583 39.38 6.07 3.50
C LEU A 583 39.53 7.60 3.50
N THR A 584 38.42 8.30 3.79
CA THR A 584 38.35 9.78 3.83
C THR A 584 38.21 10.28 5.26
N LYS A 585 37.66 9.46 6.17
CA LYS A 585 37.42 9.81 7.57
C LYS A 585 37.91 8.68 8.48
N LEU A 586 38.84 9.03 9.38
CA LEU A 586 39.33 8.15 10.43
C LEU A 586 39.21 8.86 11.78
N ASP A 587 38.48 8.28 12.70
CA ASP A 587 38.38 8.73 14.08
C ASP A 587 38.76 7.58 15.02
N VAL A 588 39.93 7.69 15.61
CA VAL A 588 40.52 6.77 16.59
C VAL A 588 40.75 7.46 17.95
N ASN A 589 39.95 8.48 18.23
CA ASN A 589 40.04 9.26 19.45
C ASN A 589 39.85 8.38 20.70
N GLN A 590 40.58 8.66 21.79
CA GLN A 590 40.48 7.99 23.09
C GLN A 590 40.76 6.46 23.06
N LEU A 591 41.55 5.97 22.10
CA LEU A 591 42.01 4.58 22.11
C LEU A 591 43.24 4.46 22.98
N LYS A 592 43.01 4.25 24.29
CA LYS A 592 44.06 4.30 25.34
C LYS A 592 45.17 3.23 25.17
N GLY A 593 44.91 2.16 24.44
CA GLY A 593 45.88 1.09 24.17
C GLY A 593 46.62 1.22 22.84
N MET A 594 46.26 2.17 21.99
CA MET A 594 46.89 2.34 20.66
C MET A 594 48.11 3.25 20.74
N THR A 595 49.29 2.70 20.59
CA THR A 595 50.55 3.42 20.69
C THR A 595 51.18 3.80 19.35
N SER A 596 50.71 3.23 18.25
CA SER A 596 51.11 3.50 16.87
C SER A 596 49.93 3.47 15.91
N LEU A 597 50.03 4.24 14.84
CA LEU A 597 49.04 4.30 13.77
C LEU A 597 49.77 4.58 12.44
N ASP A 598 49.56 3.69 11.47
CA ASP A 598 50.09 3.91 10.11
C ASP A 598 48.89 4.32 9.20
N VAL A 599 49.02 5.51 8.60
CA VAL A 599 48.07 6.10 7.64
C VAL A 599 48.70 6.36 6.28
N SER A 600 49.92 5.86 6.03
CA SER A 600 50.70 6.13 4.82
C SER A 600 50.00 5.72 3.52
N HIS A 601 49.14 4.70 3.58
CA HIS A 601 48.38 4.19 2.44
C HIS A 601 47.04 4.91 2.23
N ASN A 602 46.58 5.72 3.19
CA ASN A 602 45.27 6.37 3.18
C ASN A 602 45.35 7.81 2.64
N LYS A 603 45.86 7.96 1.42
CA LYS A 603 46.15 9.27 0.79
C LYS A 603 44.91 10.16 0.57
N LYS A 604 43.71 9.60 0.65
CA LYS A 604 42.46 10.33 0.50
C LYS A 604 41.85 10.84 1.81
N LEU A 605 42.55 10.65 2.93
CA LEU A 605 42.07 11.15 4.22
C LEU A 605 41.86 12.67 4.16
N LYS A 606 40.68 13.09 4.57
CA LYS A 606 40.26 14.48 4.75
C LYS A 606 40.06 14.82 6.22
N TYR A 607 39.64 13.86 7.03
CA TYR A 607 39.41 13.99 8.46
C TYR A 607 40.22 12.91 9.20
N LEU A 608 41.07 13.35 10.13
CA LEU A 608 41.82 12.47 11.03
C LEU A 608 41.70 12.99 12.47
N LYS A 609 41.19 12.17 13.38
CA LYS A 609 41.14 12.45 14.80
C LYS A 609 41.79 11.33 15.60
N THR A 610 42.84 11.65 16.35
CA THR A 610 43.60 10.73 17.22
C THR A 610 43.73 11.26 18.64
N SER A 611 42.89 12.24 19.04
CA SER A 611 43.03 12.86 20.36
C SER A 611 42.87 11.85 21.49
N PHE A 612 43.62 12.07 22.61
CA PHE A 612 43.67 11.15 23.77
C PHE A 612 44.07 9.70 23.42
N THR A 613 44.88 9.54 22.36
CA THR A 613 45.45 8.26 21.95
C THR A 613 46.97 8.36 22.16
N PRO A 614 47.65 7.46 22.92
CA PRO A 614 49.02 7.67 23.37
C PRO A 614 50.05 7.42 22.27
N LEU A 615 49.87 8.03 21.09
CA LEU A 615 50.78 7.94 19.95
C LEU A 615 52.08 8.67 20.26
N THR A 616 53.19 8.00 20.03
CA THR A 616 54.53 8.57 20.22
C THR A 616 55.09 9.19 18.93
N SER A 617 54.61 8.74 17.80
CA SER A 617 54.94 9.28 16.47
C SER A 617 53.73 9.14 15.56
N LEU A 618 53.64 9.99 14.54
CA LEU A 618 52.62 9.94 13.49
C LEU A 618 53.19 10.53 12.21
N ASP A 619 53.40 9.68 11.20
CA ASP A 619 53.81 10.12 9.88
C ASP A 619 52.59 10.44 9.01
N LEU A 620 52.48 11.69 8.61
CA LEU A 620 51.40 12.20 7.77
C LEU A 620 51.88 12.64 6.38
N SER A 621 53.10 12.32 6.00
CA SER A 621 53.74 12.79 4.76
C SER A 621 52.92 12.50 3.50
N ASN A 622 52.14 11.42 3.51
CA ASN A 622 51.26 11.00 2.41
C ASN A 622 49.84 11.56 2.48
N ASN A 623 49.43 12.24 3.57
CA ASN A 623 48.05 12.62 3.81
C ASN A 623 47.80 14.10 3.45
N THR A 624 48.17 14.49 2.25
CA THR A 624 48.15 15.89 1.75
C THR A 624 46.72 16.44 1.59
N ASN A 625 45.71 15.58 1.56
CA ASN A 625 44.31 15.96 1.39
C ASN A 625 43.58 16.30 2.71
N LEU A 626 44.27 16.26 3.85
CA LEU A 626 43.66 16.55 5.15
C LEU A 626 43.12 17.99 5.18
N THR A 627 41.86 18.11 5.60
CA THR A 627 41.16 19.36 5.86
C THR A 627 40.94 19.60 7.36
N GLU A 628 40.88 18.53 8.15
CA GLU A 628 40.75 18.56 9.60
C GLU A 628 41.69 17.53 10.24
N LEU A 629 42.52 17.97 11.17
CA LEU A 629 43.44 17.14 11.92
C LEU A 629 43.41 17.50 13.41
N ASN A 630 43.07 16.49 14.24
CA ASN A 630 43.13 16.64 15.70
C ASN A 630 43.99 15.54 16.30
N VAL A 631 45.18 15.94 16.80
CA VAL A 631 46.16 15.07 17.45
C VAL A 631 46.43 15.50 18.90
N THR A 632 45.47 16.18 19.55
CA THR A 632 45.66 16.66 20.94
C THR A 632 45.80 15.50 21.92
N HIS A 633 46.40 15.76 23.09
CA HIS A 633 46.50 14.79 24.20
C HIS A 633 47.12 13.44 23.76
N ASN A 634 48.15 13.48 22.91
CA ASN A 634 49.00 12.33 22.54
C ASN A 634 50.37 12.39 23.28
N LYS A 635 51.35 11.67 22.76
CA LYS A 635 52.74 11.68 23.23
C LYS A 635 53.72 12.17 22.12
N LEU A 636 53.20 12.95 21.19
CA LEU A 636 54.00 13.44 20.06
C LEU A 636 55.00 14.54 20.51
N SER A 637 56.23 14.49 20.02
CA SER A 637 57.23 15.53 20.24
C SER A 637 57.32 16.52 19.07
N SER A 638 57.01 16.07 17.87
CA SER A 638 57.05 16.89 16.66
C SER A 638 56.02 16.45 15.62
N LEU A 639 55.66 17.38 14.73
CA LEU A 639 54.80 17.12 13.58
C LEU A 639 55.09 18.09 12.45
N ASP A 640 55.24 17.60 11.22
CA ASP A 640 55.39 18.42 10.03
C ASP A 640 54.10 18.42 9.20
N ILE A 641 53.47 19.59 9.04
CA ILE A 641 52.20 19.76 8.31
C ILE A 641 52.36 20.62 7.04
N ARG A 642 53.58 20.96 6.63
CA ARG A 642 53.83 21.84 5.48
C ARG A 642 53.15 21.39 4.20
N HIS A 643 53.12 20.09 3.96
CA HIS A 643 52.53 19.47 2.78
C HIS A 643 50.97 19.43 2.78
N MET A 644 50.32 19.81 3.88
CA MET A 644 48.83 19.78 4.03
C MET A 644 48.23 21.14 3.68
N THR A 645 48.30 21.54 2.41
CA THR A 645 47.83 22.87 1.97
C THR A 645 46.36 23.13 2.14
N ASN A 646 45.54 22.06 2.20
CA ASN A 646 44.09 22.12 2.36
C ASN A 646 43.62 22.19 3.82
N LEU A 647 44.56 22.06 4.79
CA LEU A 647 44.19 22.00 6.21
C LEU A 647 43.49 23.29 6.64
N ALA A 648 42.29 23.13 7.21
CA ALA A 648 41.39 24.22 7.65
C ALA A 648 41.20 24.23 9.17
N LYS A 649 41.27 23.07 9.81
CA LYS A 649 41.16 22.91 11.26
C LYS A 649 42.34 22.04 11.73
N PHE A 650 43.05 22.53 12.73
CA PHE A 650 44.22 21.85 13.29
C PHE A 650 44.30 22.04 14.79
N TYR A 651 44.38 20.96 15.53
CA TYR A 651 44.52 20.93 16.98
C TYR A 651 45.61 19.93 17.36
N ALA A 652 46.61 20.39 18.10
CA ALA A 652 47.80 19.59 18.45
C ALA A 652 48.25 19.75 19.89
N GLY A 653 47.53 20.55 20.69
CA GLY A 653 47.94 20.90 22.04
C GLY A 653 47.95 19.77 23.05
N SER A 654 48.41 20.06 24.26
CA SER A 654 48.37 19.21 25.45
C SER A 654 49.05 17.84 25.27
N GLN A 655 50.21 17.80 24.62
CA GLN A 655 50.98 16.54 24.50
C GLN A 655 51.65 16.18 25.83
N SER A 656 51.81 14.86 26.07
CA SER A 656 52.46 14.36 27.32
C SER A 656 53.39 13.19 27.05
N PRO A 657 54.53 13.42 26.32
CA PRO A 657 55.43 12.35 25.91
C PRO A 657 56.02 11.58 27.10
N ASN A 658 56.31 12.24 28.23
CA ASN A 658 56.88 11.63 29.43
C ASN A 658 55.92 11.63 30.62
N GLY A 659 54.59 11.66 30.39
CA GLY A 659 53.58 11.73 31.44
C GLY A 659 53.27 13.13 31.98
N PHE A 660 54.05 14.15 31.53
CA PHE A 660 53.86 15.55 31.86
C PHE A 660 53.55 16.35 30.59
N LEU A 661 52.74 17.40 30.70
CA LEU A 661 52.47 18.30 29.58
C LEU A 661 53.76 18.91 29.04
N ALA A 662 53.96 18.82 27.74
CA ALA A 662 55.13 19.34 27.05
C ALA A 662 54.74 19.94 25.71
N ASN A 663 55.59 20.85 25.22
CA ASN A 663 55.40 21.43 23.90
C ASN A 663 55.60 20.40 22.80
N ILE A 664 54.68 20.33 21.86
CA ILE A 664 54.91 19.72 20.56
C ILE A 664 55.51 20.77 19.60
N THR A 665 56.51 20.39 18.87
CA THR A 665 57.08 21.24 17.80
C THR A 665 56.34 20.98 16.51
N VAL A 666 55.61 21.98 16.01
CA VAL A 666 54.86 21.85 14.73
C VAL A 666 55.57 22.69 13.66
N THR A 667 55.98 22.03 12.58
CA THR A 667 56.56 22.70 11.41
C THR A 667 55.47 22.98 10.39
N MET A 668 55.29 24.25 9.99
CA MET A 668 54.28 24.69 9.04
C MET A 668 54.79 25.88 8.19
N THR A 669 54.07 26.24 7.13
CA THR A 669 54.34 27.45 6.36
C THR A 669 53.74 28.68 7.01
N THR A 670 54.23 29.89 6.65
CA THR A 670 53.68 31.19 7.11
C THR A 670 52.20 31.30 6.80
N ALA A 671 51.74 30.88 5.59
CA ALA A 671 50.36 30.93 5.17
C ALA A 671 49.48 29.99 5.99
N GLN A 672 49.96 28.79 6.32
CA GLN A 672 49.25 27.85 7.19
C GLN A 672 49.09 28.41 8.60
N LYS A 673 50.15 28.98 9.18
CA LYS A 673 50.09 29.61 10.49
C LYS A 673 49.01 30.68 10.53
N ALA A 674 49.06 31.66 9.61
CA ALA A 674 48.06 32.72 9.53
C ALA A 674 46.60 32.24 9.38
N LYS A 675 46.39 31.19 8.60
CA LYS A 675 45.09 30.59 8.37
C LYS A 675 44.57 29.84 9.62
N LEU A 676 45.42 29.01 10.22
CA LEU A 676 45.00 28.13 11.32
C LEU A 676 44.83 28.87 12.65
N GLU A 677 45.63 29.93 12.89
CA GLU A 677 45.46 30.78 14.07
C GLU A 677 44.15 31.54 14.11
N GLN A 678 43.52 31.78 12.96
CA GLN A 678 42.16 32.35 12.91
C GLN A 678 41.11 31.41 13.48
N VAL A 679 41.35 30.11 13.43
CA VAL A 679 40.42 29.07 13.99
C VAL A 679 40.72 28.87 15.48
N LYS A 680 42.01 28.67 15.84
CA LYS A 680 42.44 28.45 17.21
C LYS A 680 43.91 28.93 17.36
N PRO A 681 44.21 29.90 18.23
CA PRO A 681 45.58 30.38 18.46
C PRO A 681 46.50 29.28 18.96
N PHE A 682 47.80 29.35 18.56
CA PHE A 682 48.84 28.50 19.09
C PHE A 682 49.49 29.17 20.31
N LEU A 683 49.54 28.45 21.42
CA LEU A 683 50.04 28.95 22.70
C LEU A 683 51.17 28.04 23.20
N GLU A 684 52.34 28.62 23.48
CA GLU A 684 53.51 27.89 24.00
C GLU A 684 53.50 27.67 25.51
N SER A 685 52.56 28.28 26.25
CA SER A 685 52.47 28.17 27.71
C SER A 685 51.07 27.92 28.24
N ALA A 686 51.04 27.47 29.50
CA ALA A 686 49.91 26.89 30.21
C ALA A 686 48.79 27.85 30.65
N ASN A 687 48.69 29.04 30.10
CA ASN A 687 47.63 29.99 30.52
C ASN A 687 46.21 29.63 30.06
N ASP A 688 46.05 28.48 29.38
CA ASP A 688 44.71 27.96 29.04
C ASP A 688 44.35 26.88 30.08
N ASN A 689 43.59 27.27 31.10
CA ASN A 689 43.01 26.35 32.11
C ASN A 689 42.05 25.33 31.55
N ARG A 690 42.01 25.13 30.23
CA ARG A 690 41.15 24.20 29.53
C ARG A 690 41.84 22.87 29.20
N ALA A 691 42.66 22.38 30.14
CA ALA A 691 43.38 21.08 30.01
C ALA A 691 42.47 19.86 29.75
N ASN A 692 41.14 20.06 29.80
CA ASN A 692 40.14 19.00 29.59
C ASN A 692 39.42 19.08 28.26
N TYR A 693 39.75 19.99 27.36
CA TYR A 693 39.08 20.14 26.07
C TYR A 693 39.85 19.49 24.94
N ASP A 694 39.12 18.76 24.12
CA ASP A 694 39.61 18.01 22.97
C ASP A 694 40.24 18.89 21.86
N ASP A 695 39.74 20.13 21.72
CA ASP A 695 40.18 21.08 20.70
C ASP A 695 41.05 22.19 21.30
N THR A 696 42.32 21.92 21.46
CA THR A 696 43.29 22.90 22.02
C THR A 696 44.60 22.99 21.21
N ASN A 697 45.18 24.17 21.19
CA ASN A 697 46.52 24.43 20.70
C ASN A 697 47.41 25.01 21.83
N SER A 698 47.12 24.76 23.09
CA SER A 698 47.99 25.03 24.22
C SER A 698 49.20 24.06 24.20
N TRP A 699 50.35 24.53 24.59
CA TRP A 699 51.60 23.76 24.52
C TRP A 699 52.05 23.38 23.09
N VAL A 700 51.87 24.30 22.14
CA VAL A 700 52.31 24.14 20.74
C VAL A 700 53.38 25.16 20.40
N LYS A 701 54.56 24.68 20.10
CA LYS A 701 55.69 25.50 19.55
C LYS A 701 55.66 25.44 18.03
N VAL A 702 55.41 26.57 17.39
CA VAL A 702 55.38 26.65 15.92
C VAL A 702 56.75 26.99 15.37
N VAL A 703 57.21 26.19 14.44
CA VAL A 703 58.39 26.47 13.61
C VAL A 703 57.93 26.78 12.19
N VAL A 704 58.15 28.02 11.76
CA VAL A 704 57.79 28.43 10.41
C VAL A 704 59.00 28.15 9.50
N ALA A 705 58.78 27.24 8.54
CA ALA A 705 59.78 26.99 7.51
C ALA A 705 59.61 27.98 6.33
N GLN A 706 60.69 28.45 5.81
CA GLN A 706 60.68 29.32 4.64
C GLN A 706 60.25 28.60 3.38
#